data_0f3349d10a405f7867b972aa4d522edc
#
_entry.id   0f3349d10a405f7867b972aa4d522edc
#
_cell.length_a   1.000
_cell.length_b   1.000
_cell.length_c   1.000
_cell.angle_alpha   90.00
_cell.angle_beta   90.00
_cell.angle_gamma   90.00
#
_symmetry.space_group_name_H-M   'P 1'
#
loop_
_entity.id
_entity.type
_entity.pdbx_description
1 polymer ?
#
loop_
_entity_poly.entity_id
_entity_poly.type
_entity_poly.pdbx_seq_one_letter_code
_entity_poly.pdbx_strand_id
1 'polypeptide(L)'
;MMCGMGDKLGIAIALTISILLVIPQIYKRDFNLMDLASLSYFSIAAIATFILNSHIFVERSGFLGYLSLFLMASLSLAIKRPYTLQVAKRDYPEIYWRDKTFLTINNVITSVWAAIFMLNAAIFMLLNMPFTIIFSNILIAIGIAFSIFFPLKAPAYLAIREFKKYDWKVDVDPRRPKREDEYDVIIVGSGIGGLTCGALLSKRGYRVLVLEQHYQVGGYCSSFRRGNFVFNTGVENVSGLWEKGPVNHLIRELGLGKDEFFVRNRMRLIFKGRMIDASNLEEFIEALSNMFPEEEENIHAFFHEAMKAYEECYRESEYYGVPLPAELIVKVLGARKLLDYPREHPHFYDWMNKTYKEKLDEYFANEDLKSLLCALLGYLGTKPDETPASSALTAVVSYYLHGGYFPRGGAQRLSDALKDFIESNGGIVLTRHRVDKILVENGEVKGVRVGGKVFRSRIIVANVNAKTTFLELVGEENLDSKFVEYIKSLKMSPSCFMVFLGVQMDLSGYPTIIEDLDEGLSMVINSNADPSLAPEGASSITILTGASYHDFPERGTKEYLAEKKRLTETLVRKAEKIIPDLSKHIAVQDAATPKTLERYTSMPEGAMYSFDQSIKVKRPYFKTPIKGLYLVGASTFPGGGIEAVIISGIICANDICHWKLEQQYAYPLPSNRRRKTA
;
A
#
# COMPACT_ATOMS: atom_id res chain seq x y z
N MET A 1 35.76 -61.23 -7.91
CA MET A 1 35.76 -61.02 -6.42
C MET A 1 36.43 -59.75 -5.95
N MET A 2 37.25 -59.06 -6.73
CA MET A 2 37.89 -57.79 -6.29
C MET A 2 37.05 -56.54 -6.45
N CYS A 3 36.03 -56.51 -7.30
CA CYS A 3 35.13 -55.33 -7.46
C CYS A 3 34.20 -55.06 -6.26
N GLY A 4 33.81 -56.13 -5.51
CA GLY A 4 32.80 -55.97 -4.44
C GLY A 4 33.30 -55.41 -3.11
N MET A 5 34.61 -55.35 -2.87
CA MET A 5 35.13 -54.81 -1.60
C MET A 5 35.27 -53.28 -1.63
N GLY A 6 35.59 -52.69 -2.80
CA GLY A 6 35.69 -51.25 -2.97
C GLY A 6 34.31 -50.57 -2.87
N ASP A 7 33.28 -51.20 -3.42
CA ASP A 7 31.91 -50.67 -3.42
C ASP A 7 31.27 -50.68 -2.03
N LYS A 8 31.47 -51.76 -1.25
CA LYS A 8 31.02 -51.85 0.14
C LYS A 8 31.72 -50.79 1.04
N LEU A 9 33.01 -50.57 0.82
CA LEU A 9 33.77 -49.54 1.52
C LEU A 9 33.25 -48.12 1.18
N GLY A 10 32.91 -47.88 -0.10
CA GLY A 10 32.34 -46.62 -0.56
C GLY A 10 31.02 -46.29 0.15
N ILE A 11 30.08 -47.25 0.25
CA ILE A 11 28.80 -47.06 0.94
C ILE A 11 29.01 -46.80 2.44
N ALA A 12 29.94 -47.52 3.09
CA ALA A 12 30.25 -47.33 4.51
C ALA A 12 30.82 -45.94 4.78
N ILE A 13 31.76 -45.47 3.95
CA ILE A 13 32.35 -44.12 4.07
C ILE A 13 31.27 -43.07 3.86
N ALA A 14 30.43 -43.18 2.80
CA ALA A 14 29.39 -42.22 2.52
C ALA A 14 28.33 -42.14 3.63
N LEU A 15 27.94 -43.27 4.23
CA LEU A 15 27.06 -43.31 5.39
C LEU A 15 27.67 -42.60 6.59
N THR A 16 28.95 -42.90 6.87
CA THR A 16 29.68 -42.28 8.00
C THR A 16 29.75 -40.76 7.83
N ILE A 17 30.05 -40.26 6.62
CA ILE A 17 30.06 -38.82 6.32
C ILE A 17 28.66 -38.24 6.50
N SER A 18 27.62 -38.90 6.01
CA SER A 18 26.23 -38.42 6.16
C SER A 18 25.81 -38.34 7.63
N ILE A 19 26.20 -39.27 8.47
CA ILE A 19 25.97 -39.23 9.91
C ILE A 19 26.70 -38.03 10.54
N LEU A 20 27.99 -37.87 10.22
CA LEU A 20 28.78 -36.74 10.74
C LEU A 20 28.23 -35.37 10.36
N LEU A 21 27.63 -35.23 9.17
CA LEU A 21 26.99 -33.99 8.72
C LEU A 21 25.67 -33.70 9.45
N VAL A 22 24.93 -34.74 9.85
CA VAL A 22 23.62 -34.56 10.50
C VAL A 22 23.73 -34.35 12.01
N ILE A 23 24.76 -34.91 12.67
CA ILE A 23 24.96 -34.77 14.14
C ILE A 23 24.90 -33.29 14.62
N PRO A 24 25.65 -32.34 14.03
CA PRO A 24 25.58 -30.93 14.45
C PRO A 24 24.20 -30.30 14.26
N GLN A 25 23.42 -30.76 13.26
CA GLN A 25 22.10 -30.27 12.96
C GLN A 25 21.06 -30.69 14.00
N ILE A 26 21.24 -31.90 14.58
CA ILE A 26 20.42 -32.37 15.72
C ILE A 26 20.61 -31.43 16.92
N TYR A 27 21.84 -31.05 17.19
CA TYR A 27 22.20 -30.18 18.32
C TYR A 27 21.60 -28.77 18.13
N LYS A 28 21.63 -28.24 16.88
CA LYS A 28 21.12 -26.91 16.54
C LYS A 28 19.62 -26.90 16.26
N ARG A 29 18.94 -28.03 16.21
CA ARG A 29 17.53 -28.19 15.77
C ARG A 29 17.22 -27.57 14.40
N ASP A 30 18.24 -27.48 13.53
CA ASP A 30 18.13 -26.92 12.18
C ASP A 30 18.58 -27.98 11.16
N PHE A 31 17.62 -28.63 10.51
CA PHE A 31 17.85 -29.78 9.63
C PHE A 31 17.92 -29.35 8.16
N ASN A 32 19.01 -29.68 7.50
CA ASN A 32 19.16 -29.54 6.07
C ASN A 32 18.53 -30.74 5.35
N LEU A 33 17.55 -30.48 4.46
CA LEU A 33 16.86 -31.56 3.74
C LEU A 33 17.78 -32.38 2.83
N MET A 34 18.85 -31.81 2.26
CA MET A 34 19.82 -32.52 1.45
C MET A 34 20.61 -33.55 2.31
N ASP A 35 21.03 -33.15 3.50
CA ASP A 35 21.82 -34.01 4.37
C ASP A 35 20.96 -35.15 4.93
N LEU A 36 19.67 -34.86 5.26
CA LEU A 36 18.71 -35.90 5.66
C LEU A 36 18.40 -36.88 4.52
N ALA A 37 18.24 -36.38 3.29
CA ALA A 37 18.02 -37.22 2.12
C ALA A 37 19.26 -38.14 1.84
N SER A 38 20.46 -37.57 1.96
CA SER A 38 21.72 -38.29 1.83
C SER A 38 21.86 -39.39 2.90
N LEU A 39 21.58 -39.05 4.18
CA LEU A 39 21.60 -40.03 5.28
C LEU A 39 20.58 -41.14 5.03
N SER A 40 19.34 -40.80 4.63
CA SER A 40 18.31 -41.79 4.34
C SER A 40 18.72 -42.72 3.18
N TYR A 41 19.23 -42.14 2.08
CA TYR A 41 19.70 -42.90 0.91
C TYR A 41 20.83 -43.88 1.28
N PHE A 42 21.89 -43.39 1.95
CA PHE A 42 23.03 -44.25 2.32
C PHE A 42 22.69 -45.25 3.42
N SER A 43 21.74 -44.95 4.33
CA SER A 43 21.21 -45.92 5.28
C SER A 43 20.49 -47.10 4.59
N ILE A 44 19.61 -46.79 3.63
CA ILE A 44 18.89 -47.80 2.84
C ILE A 44 19.90 -48.60 2.00
N ALA A 45 20.86 -47.93 1.36
CA ALA A 45 21.92 -48.58 0.59
C ALA A 45 22.78 -49.52 1.46
N ALA A 46 23.12 -49.11 2.66
CA ALA A 46 23.86 -49.94 3.63
C ALA A 46 23.05 -51.17 4.07
N ILE A 47 21.78 -51.00 4.43
CA ILE A 47 20.89 -52.12 4.78
C ILE A 47 20.80 -53.12 3.61
N ALA A 48 20.54 -52.62 2.41
CA ALA A 48 20.45 -53.46 1.23
C ALA A 48 21.74 -54.21 0.95
N THR A 49 22.90 -53.57 1.04
CA THR A 49 24.21 -54.14 0.69
C THR A 49 24.78 -55.05 1.78
N PHE A 50 24.69 -54.63 3.06
CA PHE A 50 25.32 -55.38 4.15
C PHE A 50 24.42 -56.41 4.82
N ILE A 51 23.10 -56.16 4.86
CA ILE A 51 22.14 -57.06 5.52
C ILE A 51 21.45 -57.97 4.51
N LEU A 52 20.95 -57.38 3.40
CA LEU A 52 20.19 -58.13 2.39
C LEU A 52 21.07 -58.71 1.26
N ASN A 53 22.37 -58.47 1.28
CA ASN A 53 23.35 -58.86 0.22
C ASN A 53 22.90 -58.48 -1.21
N SER A 54 22.18 -57.39 -1.36
CA SER A 54 21.72 -56.89 -2.64
C SER A 54 22.71 -55.91 -3.26
N HIS A 55 23.10 -56.13 -4.52
CA HIS A 55 24.03 -55.24 -5.25
C HIS A 55 23.34 -54.10 -6.01
N ILE A 56 22.02 -53.96 -5.91
CA ILE A 56 21.23 -53.02 -6.69
C ILE A 56 21.67 -51.55 -6.53
N PHE A 57 22.09 -51.15 -5.31
CA PHE A 57 22.59 -49.81 -5.03
C PHE A 57 23.99 -49.54 -5.58
N VAL A 58 24.74 -50.58 -5.92
CA VAL A 58 26.04 -50.49 -6.60
C VAL A 58 25.83 -50.46 -8.10
N GLU A 59 25.08 -51.43 -8.62
CA GLU A 59 24.81 -51.58 -10.07
C GLU A 59 24.03 -50.43 -10.67
N ARG A 60 23.09 -49.84 -9.90
CA ARG A 60 22.22 -48.75 -10.33
C ARG A 60 22.40 -47.48 -9.53
N SER A 61 23.60 -47.24 -9.03
CA SER A 61 23.92 -46.11 -8.14
C SER A 61 23.58 -44.76 -8.72
N GLY A 62 23.84 -44.51 -9.99
CA GLY A 62 23.51 -43.26 -10.68
C GLY A 62 21.99 -43.01 -10.77
N PHE A 63 21.23 -44.03 -11.21
CA PHE A 63 19.76 -43.94 -11.27
C PHE A 63 19.16 -43.70 -9.88
N LEU A 64 19.50 -44.53 -8.89
CA LEU A 64 18.92 -44.44 -7.55
C LEU A 64 19.35 -43.17 -6.82
N GLY A 65 20.57 -42.69 -7.04
CA GLY A 65 21.06 -41.44 -6.48
C GLY A 65 20.28 -40.24 -7.00
N TYR A 66 20.11 -40.13 -8.32
CA TYR A 66 19.32 -39.03 -8.89
C TYR A 66 17.81 -39.15 -8.61
N LEU A 67 17.28 -40.38 -8.50
CA LEU A 67 15.89 -40.59 -8.06
C LEU A 67 15.68 -40.10 -6.62
N SER A 68 16.63 -40.38 -5.72
CA SER A 68 16.61 -39.90 -4.33
C SER A 68 16.59 -38.36 -4.27
N LEU A 69 17.45 -37.69 -5.07
CA LEU A 69 17.49 -36.24 -5.16
C LEU A 69 16.20 -35.66 -5.76
N PHE A 70 15.62 -36.30 -6.77
CA PHE A 70 14.32 -35.93 -7.33
C PHE A 70 13.20 -36.02 -6.28
N LEU A 71 13.16 -37.12 -5.52
CA LEU A 71 12.16 -37.32 -4.46
C LEU A 71 12.31 -36.25 -3.36
N MET A 72 13.54 -35.98 -2.94
CA MET A 72 13.82 -34.93 -1.96
C MET A 72 13.35 -33.55 -2.43
N ALA A 73 13.72 -33.16 -3.66
CA ALA A 73 13.33 -31.87 -4.21
C ALA A 73 11.80 -31.76 -4.35
N SER A 74 11.14 -32.81 -4.86
CA SER A 74 9.70 -32.87 -5.05
C SER A 74 8.94 -32.79 -3.69
N LEU A 75 9.40 -33.55 -2.70
CA LEU A 75 8.85 -33.52 -1.35
C LEU A 75 9.00 -32.13 -0.71
N SER A 76 10.18 -31.51 -0.88
CA SER A 76 10.44 -30.17 -0.36
C SER A 76 9.45 -29.11 -0.92
N LEU A 77 9.08 -29.24 -2.20
CA LEU A 77 8.03 -28.42 -2.84
C LEU A 77 6.65 -28.72 -2.27
N ALA A 78 6.32 -30.02 -2.12
CA ALA A 78 5.02 -30.45 -1.60
C ALA A 78 4.73 -29.92 -0.19
N ILE A 79 5.76 -29.91 0.67
CA ILE A 79 5.66 -29.35 2.03
C ILE A 79 5.84 -27.81 2.06
N LYS A 80 5.89 -27.15 0.90
CA LYS A 80 6.09 -25.69 0.76
C LYS A 80 7.38 -25.16 1.42
N ARG A 81 8.41 -25.98 1.52
CA ARG A 81 9.74 -25.64 2.04
C ARG A 81 10.83 -26.07 1.04
N PRO A 82 10.98 -25.38 -0.11
CA PRO A 82 11.92 -25.75 -1.16
C PRO A 82 13.34 -25.86 -0.58
N TYR A 83 14.08 -26.91 -0.92
CA TYR A 83 15.41 -27.14 -0.33
C TYR A 83 16.40 -26.02 -0.66
N THR A 84 16.27 -25.39 -1.84
CA THR A 84 17.12 -24.24 -2.21
C THR A 84 16.91 -23.03 -1.31
N LEU A 85 15.73 -22.89 -0.69
CA LEU A 85 15.47 -21.84 0.29
C LEU A 85 16.36 -21.96 1.54
N GLN A 86 16.65 -23.20 1.98
CA GLN A 86 17.54 -23.42 3.11
C GLN A 86 18.99 -23.01 2.78
N VAL A 87 19.41 -23.23 1.53
CA VAL A 87 20.72 -22.77 1.06
C VAL A 87 20.75 -21.26 0.93
N ALA A 88 19.75 -20.68 0.27
CA ALA A 88 19.65 -19.24 0.06
C ALA A 88 19.61 -18.44 1.37
N LYS A 89 18.97 -18.96 2.41
CA LYS A 89 18.94 -18.31 3.73
C LYS A 89 20.33 -18.13 4.39
N ARG A 90 21.34 -18.87 3.96
CA ARG A 90 22.72 -18.70 4.45
C ARG A 90 23.43 -17.52 3.79
N ASP A 91 23.04 -17.21 2.54
CA ASP A 91 23.69 -16.20 1.71
C ASP A 91 22.94 -14.86 1.70
N TYR A 92 21.67 -14.88 2.10
CA TYR A 92 20.79 -13.71 2.08
C TYR A 92 20.35 -13.32 3.49
N PRO A 93 20.36 -12.01 3.83
CA PRO A 93 19.86 -11.49 5.10
C PRO A 93 18.42 -11.92 5.40
N GLU A 94 18.04 -11.97 6.66
CA GLU A 94 16.71 -12.41 7.12
C GLU A 94 15.57 -11.58 6.53
N ILE A 95 15.84 -10.32 6.22
CA ILE A 95 14.90 -9.39 5.58
C ILE A 95 14.29 -9.95 4.27
N TYR A 96 15.00 -10.84 3.56
CA TYR A 96 14.49 -11.47 2.33
C TYR A 96 13.59 -12.69 2.59
N TRP A 97 13.69 -13.33 3.76
CA TRP A 97 13.13 -14.67 3.96
C TRP A 97 11.61 -14.75 3.87
N ARG A 98 10.91 -13.62 4.12
CA ARG A 98 9.45 -13.51 4.02
C ARG A 98 8.99 -12.91 2.68
N ASP A 99 9.90 -12.39 1.87
CA ASP A 99 9.58 -11.79 0.59
C ASP A 99 8.98 -12.80 -0.39
N LYS A 100 7.81 -12.50 -0.94
CA LYS A 100 7.08 -13.37 -1.87
C LYS A 100 7.88 -13.67 -3.12
N THR A 101 8.67 -12.71 -3.61
CA THR A 101 9.53 -12.87 -4.79
C THR A 101 10.67 -13.82 -4.49
N PHE A 102 11.31 -13.67 -3.33
CA PHE A 102 12.37 -14.57 -2.87
C PHE A 102 11.88 -16.02 -2.73
N LEU A 103 10.70 -16.21 -2.12
CA LEU A 103 10.08 -17.54 -2.00
C LEU A 103 9.74 -18.13 -3.38
N THR A 104 9.20 -17.31 -4.29
CA THR A 104 8.85 -17.75 -5.66
C THR A 104 10.08 -18.15 -6.45
N ILE A 105 11.18 -17.39 -6.36
CA ILE A 105 12.45 -17.70 -7.02
C ILE A 105 12.98 -19.04 -6.56
N ASN A 106 13.01 -19.30 -5.24
CA ASN A 106 13.46 -20.56 -4.69
C ASN A 106 12.56 -21.74 -5.08
N ASN A 107 11.23 -21.56 -5.15
CA ASN A 107 10.32 -22.56 -5.68
C ASN A 107 10.65 -22.93 -7.13
N VAL A 108 10.89 -21.94 -7.99
CA VAL A 108 11.23 -22.15 -9.40
C VAL A 108 12.56 -22.86 -9.53
N ILE A 109 13.61 -22.44 -8.83
CA ILE A 109 14.92 -23.07 -8.85
C ILE A 109 14.84 -24.53 -8.40
N THR A 110 14.14 -24.81 -7.28
CA THR A 110 13.92 -26.18 -6.79
C THR A 110 13.17 -27.03 -7.82
N SER A 111 12.17 -26.46 -8.51
CA SER A 111 11.43 -27.18 -9.57
C SER A 111 12.31 -27.53 -10.77
N VAL A 112 13.19 -26.61 -11.18
CA VAL A 112 14.16 -26.86 -12.25
C VAL A 112 15.14 -27.96 -11.84
N TRP A 113 15.67 -27.92 -10.61
CA TRP A 113 16.53 -28.98 -10.11
C TRP A 113 15.80 -30.33 -10.02
N ALA A 114 14.55 -30.37 -9.57
CA ALA A 114 13.75 -31.59 -9.57
C ALA A 114 13.63 -32.17 -10.99
N ALA A 115 13.36 -31.35 -11.99
CA ALA A 115 13.31 -31.78 -13.39
C ALA A 115 14.69 -32.31 -13.88
N ILE A 116 15.77 -31.62 -13.55
CA ILE A 116 17.14 -32.06 -13.88
C ILE A 116 17.47 -33.40 -13.22
N PHE A 117 17.14 -33.60 -11.96
CA PHE A 117 17.37 -34.85 -11.25
C PHE A 117 16.55 -36.01 -11.87
N MET A 118 15.29 -35.76 -12.24
CA MET A 118 14.46 -36.73 -12.92
C MET A 118 15.02 -37.10 -14.30
N LEU A 119 15.47 -36.12 -15.09
CA LEU A 119 16.08 -36.37 -16.40
C LEU A 119 17.40 -37.15 -16.25
N ASN A 120 18.22 -36.82 -15.28
CA ASN A 120 19.43 -37.56 -15.00
C ASN A 120 19.15 -39.02 -14.58
N ALA A 121 18.14 -39.25 -13.74
CA ALA A 121 17.72 -40.60 -13.41
C ALA A 121 17.32 -41.40 -14.70
N ALA A 122 16.54 -40.79 -15.58
CA ALA A 122 16.14 -41.39 -16.86
C ALA A 122 17.38 -41.67 -17.75
N ILE A 123 18.34 -40.73 -17.83
CA ILE A 123 19.57 -40.90 -18.60
C ILE A 123 20.37 -42.11 -18.08
N PHE A 124 20.53 -42.25 -16.78
CA PHE A 124 21.24 -43.37 -16.14
C PHE A 124 20.49 -44.72 -16.30
N MET A 125 19.19 -44.69 -16.59
CA MET A 125 18.39 -45.86 -16.85
C MET A 125 18.43 -46.28 -18.34
N LEU A 126 18.50 -45.30 -19.27
CA LEU A 126 18.25 -45.53 -20.71
C LEU A 126 19.52 -45.50 -21.56
N LEU A 127 20.58 -44.79 -21.14
CA LEU A 127 21.79 -44.60 -21.94
C LEU A 127 22.97 -45.40 -21.42
N ASN A 128 23.90 -45.73 -22.33
CA ASN A 128 25.15 -46.40 -22.04
C ASN A 128 26.31 -45.42 -21.83
N MET A 129 27.29 -45.80 -21.03
CA MET A 129 28.55 -45.06 -20.90
C MET A 129 29.28 -44.97 -22.23
N PRO A 130 29.96 -43.86 -22.62
CA PRO A 130 30.21 -42.63 -21.83
C PRO A 130 29.16 -41.54 -21.95
N PHE A 131 28.13 -41.68 -22.81
CA PHE A 131 27.11 -40.67 -23.08
C PHE A 131 26.34 -40.25 -21.84
N THR A 132 26.06 -41.18 -20.94
CA THR A 132 25.41 -40.94 -19.64
C THR A 132 26.13 -39.85 -18.84
N ILE A 133 27.47 -39.94 -18.73
CA ILE A 133 28.26 -38.97 -17.96
C ILE A 133 28.22 -37.58 -18.65
N ILE A 134 28.38 -37.55 -19.98
CA ILE A 134 28.41 -36.30 -20.74
C ILE A 134 27.08 -35.55 -20.59
N PHE A 135 25.95 -36.20 -20.87
CA PHE A 135 24.63 -35.57 -20.78
C PHE A 135 24.28 -35.19 -19.34
N SER A 136 24.62 -36.01 -18.35
CA SER A 136 24.40 -35.72 -16.94
C SER A 136 25.14 -34.46 -16.51
N ASN A 137 26.42 -34.33 -16.86
CA ASN A 137 27.18 -33.11 -16.53
C ASN A 137 26.71 -31.86 -17.22
N ILE A 138 26.22 -31.96 -18.47
CA ILE A 138 25.61 -30.84 -19.20
C ILE A 138 24.35 -30.36 -18.46
N LEU A 139 23.47 -31.28 -18.05
CA LEU A 139 22.27 -30.92 -17.31
C LEU A 139 22.58 -30.25 -15.96
N ILE A 140 23.58 -30.76 -15.25
CA ILE A 140 24.03 -30.14 -13.99
C ILE A 140 24.58 -28.73 -14.25
N ALA A 141 25.42 -28.57 -15.28
CA ALA A 141 25.96 -27.25 -15.64
C ALA A 141 24.85 -26.25 -15.99
N ILE A 142 23.79 -26.70 -16.69
CA ILE A 142 22.61 -25.88 -16.97
C ILE A 142 21.90 -25.49 -15.67
N GLY A 143 21.72 -26.42 -14.72
CA GLY A 143 21.12 -26.17 -13.42
C GLY A 143 21.90 -25.16 -12.60
N ILE A 144 23.21 -25.27 -12.56
CA ILE A 144 24.10 -24.30 -11.89
C ILE A 144 23.98 -22.92 -12.55
N ALA A 145 24.11 -22.86 -13.88
CA ALA A 145 23.96 -21.59 -14.60
C ALA A 145 22.59 -20.94 -14.33
N PHE A 146 21.50 -21.73 -14.37
CA PHE A 146 20.17 -21.24 -14.06
C PHE A 146 20.09 -20.68 -12.62
N SER A 147 20.66 -21.40 -11.65
CA SER A 147 20.65 -20.97 -10.25
C SER A 147 21.42 -19.67 -10.01
N ILE A 148 22.40 -19.36 -10.83
CA ILE A 148 23.20 -18.12 -10.76
C ILE A 148 22.47 -16.96 -11.48
N PHE A 149 22.02 -17.18 -12.72
CA PHE A 149 21.50 -16.10 -13.56
C PHE A 149 20.02 -15.78 -13.33
N PHE A 150 19.20 -16.77 -12.96
CA PHE A 150 17.76 -16.56 -12.77
C PHE A 150 17.44 -15.58 -11.64
N PRO A 151 18.04 -15.66 -10.43
CA PRO A 151 17.76 -14.70 -9.35
C PRO A 151 18.08 -13.26 -9.72
N LEU A 152 19.01 -13.02 -10.63
CA LEU A 152 19.40 -11.67 -11.06
C LEU A 152 18.32 -10.97 -11.92
N LYS A 153 17.48 -11.75 -12.63
CA LYS A 153 16.46 -11.22 -13.54
C LYS A 153 15.02 -11.45 -13.06
N ALA A 154 14.82 -12.48 -12.24
CA ALA A 154 13.49 -12.89 -11.82
C ALA A 154 12.71 -11.82 -11.03
N PRO A 155 13.31 -11.06 -10.09
CA PRO A 155 12.58 -10.03 -9.35
C PRO A 155 11.96 -8.99 -10.26
N ALA A 156 12.73 -8.46 -11.23
CA ALA A 156 12.21 -7.50 -12.20
C ALA A 156 11.13 -8.10 -13.10
N TYR A 157 11.32 -9.34 -13.57
CA TYR A 157 10.32 -10.03 -14.38
C TYR A 157 9.03 -10.29 -13.59
N LEU A 158 9.12 -10.71 -12.33
CA LEU A 158 7.94 -10.96 -11.48
C LEU A 158 7.21 -9.67 -11.15
N ALA A 159 7.95 -8.58 -10.86
CA ALA A 159 7.36 -7.28 -10.58
C ALA A 159 6.50 -6.75 -11.73
N ILE A 160 6.92 -6.95 -12.98
CA ILE A 160 6.20 -6.43 -14.16
C ILE A 160 5.22 -7.44 -14.78
N ARG A 161 5.36 -8.74 -14.50
CA ARG A 161 4.58 -9.80 -15.18
C ARG A 161 3.07 -9.60 -15.06
N GLU A 162 2.59 -9.30 -13.86
CA GLU A 162 1.16 -9.08 -13.60
C GLU A 162 0.64 -7.83 -14.32
N PHE A 163 1.52 -6.85 -14.55
CA PHE A 163 1.19 -5.54 -15.12
C PHE A 163 1.43 -5.45 -16.63
N LYS A 164 1.97 -6.51 -17.25
CA LYS A 164 2.25 -6.55 -18.71
C LYS A 164 1.01 -6.23 -19.55
N LYS A 165 -0.17 -6.68 -19.15
CA LYS A 165 -1.45 -6.38 -19.82
C LYS A 165 -1.87 -4.90 -19.71
N TYR A 166 -1.26 -4.14 -18.81
CA TYR A 166 -1.48 -2.71 -18.60
C TYR A 166 -0.36 -1.84 -19.18
N ASP A 167 0.60 -2.43 -19.91
CA ASP A 167 1.73 -1.72 -20.51
C ASP A 167 1.37 -1.08 -21.86
N TRP A 168 0.18 -0.47 -21.91
CA TRP A 168 -0.24 0.34 -23.05
C TRP A 168 0.17 1.80 -22.84
N LYS A 169 0.35 2.54 -23.94
CA LYS A 169 0.62 3.96 -23.97
C LYS A 169 -0.35 4.66 -24.89
N VAL A 170 -0.70 5.89 -24.55
CA VAL A 170 -1.50 6.77 -25.40
C VAL A 170 -0.73 8.06 -25.57
N ASP A 171 -0.21 8.28 -26.77
CA ASP A 171 0.48 9.52 -27.11
C ASP A 171 -0.57 10.59 -27.46
N VAL A 172 -0.54 11.70 -26.74
CA VAL A 172 -1.35 12.88 -26.98
C VAL A 172 -0.40 14.07 -27.13
N ASP A 173 -0.56 14.83 -28.20
CA ASP A 173 0.14 16.09 -28.39
C ASP A 173 -0.73 17.24 -27.88
N PRO A 174 -0.38 17.89 -26.76
CA PRO A 174 -1.16 19.02 -26.22
C PRO A 174 -1.22 20.21 -27.17
N ARG A 175 -0.28 20.36 -28.09
CA ARG A 175 -0.16 21.48 -29.04
C ARG A 175 -1.07 21.32 -30.26
N ARG A 176 -1.59 20.11 -30.50
CA ARG A 176 -2.48 19.86 -31.64
C ARG A 176 -3.79 20.62 -31.50
N PRO A 177 -4.26 21.33 -32.55
CA PRO A 177 -5.59 21.93 -32.57
C PRO A 177 -6.70 20.88 -32.33
N LYS A 178 -7.68 21.23 -31.51
CA LYS A 178 -8.78 20.33 -31.12
C LYS A 178 -10.13 20.93 -31.46
N ARG A 179 -11.10 20.06 -31.66
CA ARG A 179 -12.51 20.44 -31.76
C ARG A 179 -13.00 20.98 -30.41
N GLU A 180 -14.13 21.64 -30.40
CA GLU A 180 -14.74 22.22 -29.20
C GLU A 180 -15.03 21.13 -28.15
N ASP A 181 -15.52 19.96 -28.60
CA ASP A 181 -15.88 18.79 -27.79
C ASP A 181 -14.73 17.81 -27.54
N GLU A 182 -13.49 18.11 -28.01
CA GLU A 182 -12.30 17.25 -27.91
C GLU A 182 -11.32 17.77 -26.84
N TYR A 183 -10.88 16.89 -25.96
CA TYR A 183 -9.95 17.17 -24.87
C TYR A 183 -8.76 16.21 -24.93
N ASP A 184 -7.60 16.63 -24.37
CA ASP A 184 -6.47 15.71 -24.21
C ASP A 184 -6.77 14.68 -23.14
N VAL A 185 -7.34 15.14 -22.01
CA VAL A 185 -7.69 14.31 -20.87
C VAL A 185 -9.05 14.73 -20.33
N ILE A 186 -9.92 13.76 -20.07
CA ILE A 186 -11.16 13.95 -19.33
C ILE A 186 -11.04 13.24 -17.98
N ILE A 187 -11.34 13.98 -16.91
CA ILE A 187 -11.35 13.47 -15.54
C ILE A 187 -12.78 13.33 -15.07
N VAL A 188 -13.14 12.13 -14.62
CA VAL A 188 -14.48 11.82 -14.11
C VAL A 188 -14.44 11.82 -12.59
N GLY A 189 -15.06 12.82 -11.97
CA GLY A 189 -15.06 13.06 -10.52
C GLY A 189 -13.94 14.01 -10.08
N SER A 190 -14.32 15.00 -9.28
CA SER A 190 -13.44 16.07 -8.79
C SER A 190 -12.93 15.85 -7.35
N GLY A 191 -12.78 14.61 -6.89
CA GLY A 191 -12.04 14.32 -5.66
C GLY A 191 -10.56 14.69 -5.80
N ILE A 192 -9.83 14.80 -4.70
CA ILE A 192 -8.46 15.32 -4.66
C ILE A 192 -7.50 14.58 -5.61
N GLY A 193 -7.63 13.26 -5.78
CA GLY A 193 -6.79 12.52 -6.73
C GLY A 193 -6.97 12.98 -8.18
N GLY A 194 -8.23 13.18 -8.60
CA GLY A 194 -8.59 13.71 -9.92
C GLY A 194 -8.14 15.15 -10.11
N LEU A 195 -8.40 16.02 -9.13
CA LEU A 195 -7.96 17.42 -9.16
C LEU A 195 -6.44 17.54 -9.18
N THR A 196 -5.70 16.71 -8.42
CA THR A 196 -4.23 16.67 -8.46
C THR A 196 -3.73 16.30 -9.86
N CYS A 197 -4.28 15.23 -10.45
CA CYS A 197 -3.93 14.83 -11.80
C CYS A 197 -4.22 15.93 -12.82
N GLY A 198 -5.40 16.54 -12.72
CA GLY A 198 -5.83 17.64 -13.59
C GLY A 198 -4.95 18.89 -13.48
N ALA A 199 -4.60 19.30 -12.26
CA ALA A 199 -3.74 20.45 -12.02
C ALA A 199 -2.35 20.27 -12.62
N LEU A 200 -1.73 19.10 -12.39
CA LEU A 200 -0.41 18.78 -12.94
C LEU A 200 -0.42 18.69 -14.48
N LEU A 201 -1.48 18.15 -15.08
CA LEU A 201 -1.61 18.06 -16.53
C LEU A 201 -1.90 19.42 -17.17
N SER A 202 -2.78 20.24 -16.58
CA SER A 202 -3.08 21.59 -17.08
C SER A 202 -1.85 22.48 -17.01
N LYS A 203 -1.06 22.44 -15.91
CA LYS A 203 0.26 23.10 -15.82
C LYS A 203 1.19 22.75 -16.99
N ARG A 204 1.08 21.51 -17.50
CA ARG A 204 1.89 20.98 -18.61
C ARG A 204 1.27 21.24 -19.99
N GLY A 205 0.22 22.06 -20.05
CA GLY A 205 -0.41 22.51 -21.30
C GLY A 205 -1.43 21.52 -21.88
N TYR A 206 -1.80 20.46 -21.18
CA TYR A 206 -2.88 19.56 -21.61
C TYR A 206 -4.23 20.28 -21.48
N ARG A 207 -5.09 20.14 -22.50
CA ARG A 207 -6.48 20.58 -22.45
C ARG A 207 -7.28 19.58 -21.59
N VAL A 208 -7.48 19.91 -20.31
CA VAL A 208 -8.14 19.08 -19.30
C VAL A 208 -9.59 19.46 -19.16
N LEU A 209 -10.50 18.48 -19.09
CA LEU A 209 -11.89 18.63 -18.68
C LEU A 209 -12.14 17.81 -17.42
N VAL A 210 -12.59 18.44 -16.33
CA VAL A 210 -13.05 17.76 -15.12
C VAL A 210 -14.57 17.79 -15.07
N LEU A 211 -15.22 16.64 -14.88
CA LEU A 211 -16.67 16.49 -14.80
C LEU A 211 -17.06 16.01 -13.40
N GLU A 212 -17.84 16.82 -12.71
CA GLU A 212 -18.30 16.57 -11.34
C GLU A 212 -19.83 16.56 -11.28
N GLN A 213 -20.41 15.54 -10.66
CA GLN A 213 -21.86 15.43 -10.52
C GLN A 213 -22.45 16.35 -9.44
N HIS A 214 -21.67 16.64 -8.40
CA HIS A 214 -22.07 17.50 -7.29
C HIS A 214 -22.03 18.99 -7.67
N TYR A 215 -22.62 19.85 -6.86
CA TYR A 215 -22.57 21.30 -7.08
C TYR A 215 -21.23 21.93 -6.68
N GLN A 216 -20.42 21.24 -5.90
CA GLN A 216 -19.07 21.67 -5.49
C GLN A 216 -18.04 20.56 -5.72
N VAL A 217 -16.77 20.94 -5.90
CA VAL A 217 -15.64 20.02 -6.09
C VAL A 217 -15.12 19.50 -4.74
N GLY A 218 -14.33 18.40 -4.77
CA GLY A 218 -13.53 17.94 -3.64
C GLY A 218 -13.92 16.56 -3.08
N GLY A 219 -15.15 16.09 -3.29
CA GLY A 219 -15.62 14.84 -2.70
C GLY A 219 -15.57 14.89 -1.16
N TYR A 220 -14.85 13.97 -0.52
CA TYR A 220 -14.63 14.01 0.94
C TYR A 220 -13.78 15.19 1.41
N CYS A 221 -12.98 15.82 0.53
CA CYS A 221 -12.24 17.04 0.82
C CYS A 221 -13.08 18.27 0.55
N SER A 222 -14.17 18.40 1.28
CA SER A 222 -15.11 19.54 1.14
C SER A 222 -15.55 20.03 2.52
N SER A 223 -16.16 21.21 2.53
CA SER A 223 -16.71 21.82 3.73
C SER A 223 -18.14 22.28 3.46
N PHE A 224 -18.91 22.40 4.51
CA PHE A 224 -20.27 22.95 4.46
C PHE A 224 -20.54 23.89 5.62
N ARG A 225 -21.55 24.72 5.48
CA ARG A 225 -21.93 25.72 6.47
C ARG A 225 -23.27 25.39 7.10
N ARG A 226 -23.38 25.60 8.43
CA ARG A 226 -24.66 25.64 9.17
C ARG A 226 -24.68 26.88 10.04
N GLY A 227 -25.61 27.78 9.73
CA GLY A 227 -25.56 29.13 10.35
C GLY A 227 -24.22 29.79 10.05
N ASN A 228 -23.54 30.26 11.10
CA ASN A 228 -22.22 30.90 11.01
C ASN A 228 -21.04 29.94 11.26
N PHE A 229 -21.29 28.62 11.35
CA PHE A 229 -20.26 27.61 11.58
C PHE A 229 -19.91 26.87 10.29
N VAL A 230 -18.64 26.58 10.11
CA VAL A 230 -18.12 25.79 8.98
C VAL A 230 -17.60 24.45 9.51
N PHE A 231 -17.93 23.37 8.78
CA PHE A 231 -17.54 22.00 9.12
C PHE A 231 -16.93 21.33 7.90
N ASN A 232 -15.96 20.46 8.11
CA ASN A 232 -15.41 19.60 7.07
C ASN A 232 -16.22 18.31 6.95
N THR A 233 -16.22 17.70 5.77
CA THR A 233 -17.00 16.48 5.49
C THR A 233 -16.20 15.19 5.72
N GLY A 234 -14.95 15.27 6.20
CA GLY A 234 -14.12 14.10 6.49
C GLY A 234 -12.60 14.31 6.38
N VAL A 235 -12.15 15.56 6.21
CA VAL A 235 -10.71 15.86 6.14
C VAL A 235 -10.33 16.82 7.25
N GLU A 236 -9.78 16.27 8.32
CA GLU A 236 -9.43 17.00 9.54
C GLU A 236 -7.93 16.93 9.83
N ASN A 237 -7.26 15.92 9.29
CA ASN A 237 -5.84 15.68 9.55
C ASN A 237 -5.14 15.20 8.28
N VAL A 238 -4.16 15.95 7.80
CA VAL A 238 -3.44 15.70 6.55
C VAL A 238 -1.98 15.45 6.86
N SER A 239 -1.45 14.30 6.41
CA SER A 239 -0.03 13.95 6.43
C SER A 239 0.69 14.40 5.14
N GLY A 240 1.98 14.07 4.98
CA GLY A 240 2.73 14.32 3.75
C GLY A 240 3.16 15.77 3.53
N LEU A 241 3.14 16.60 4.58
CA LEU A 241 3.53 18.03 4.54
C LEU A 241 4.96 18.31 5.03
N TRP A 242 5.75 17.27 5.28
CA TRP A 242 7.18 17.40 5.55
C TRP A 242 7.96 17.69 4.26
N GLU A 243 9.25 17.97 4.34
CA GLU A 243 10.05 18.49 3.22
C GLU A 243 9.95 17.65 1.94
N LYS A 244 10.02 16.31 2.06
CA LYS A 244 9.95 15.36 0.92
C LYS A 244 8.56 14.76 0.72
N GLY A 245 7.57 15.24 1.47
CA GLY A 245 6.21 14.70 1.43
C GLY A 245 5.46 15.03 0.14
N PRO A 246 4.60 14.12 -0.35
CA PRO A 246 3.86 14.30 -1.60
C PRO A 246 2.90 15.48 -1.60
N VAL A 247 2.29 15.79 -0.46
CA VAL A 247 1.40 16.95 -0.34
C VAL A 247 2.19 18.24 -0.45
N ASN A 248 3.34 18.32 0.23
CA ASN A 248 4.24 19.45 0.13
C ASN A 248 4.81 19.62 -1.30
N HIS A 249 5.13 18.50 -1.96
CA HIS A 249 5.53 18.52 -3.37
C HIS A 249 4.45 19.13 -4.26
N LEU A 250 3.19 18.68 -4.14
CA LEU A 250 2.07 19.23 -4.90
C LEU A 250 1.90 20.73 -4.65
N ILE A 251 1.88 21.16 -3.38
CA ILE A 251 1.71 22.58 -3.01
C ILE A 251 2.80 23.44 -3.64
N ARG A 252 4.06 22.99 -3.61
CA ARG A 252 5.18 23.69 -4.28
C ARG A 252 5.03 23.72 -5.79
N GLU A 253 4.61 22.59 -6.41
CA GLU A 253 4.35 22.53 -7.85
C GLU A 253 3.28 23.52 -8.32
N LEU A 254 2.29 23.77 -7.46
CA LEU A 254 1.23 24.74 -7.73
C LEU A 254 1.64 26.19 -7.41
N GLY A 255 2.85 26.40 -6.86
CA GLY A 255 3.31 27.73 -6.41
C GLY A 255 2.56 28.26 -5.19
N LEU A 256 1.98 27.38 -4.37
CA LEU A 256 1.22 27.71 -3.17
C LEU A 256 2.12 27.64 -1.91
N GLY A 257 1.85 28.51 -0.95
CA GLY A 257 2.53 28.51 0.36
C GLY A 257 1.95 27.45 1.28
N LYS A 258 2.79 26.56 1.84
CA LYS A 258 2.33 25.55 2.80
C LYS A 258 1.54 26.18 3.95
N ASP A 259 2.10 27.21 4.60
CA ASP A 259 1.51 27.84 5.79
C ASP A 259 0.29 28.70 5.48
N GLU A 260 0.06 29.02 4.20
CA GLU A 260 -1.17 29.67 3.74
C GLU A 260 -2.36 28.70 3.75
N PHE A 261 -2.11 27.43 3.42
CA PHE A 261 -3.14 26.39 3.26
C PHE A 261 -3.27 25.43 4.43
N PHE A 262 -2.26 25.35 5.30
CA PHE A 262 -2.23 24.34 6.35
C PHE A 262 -1.75 24.90 7.68
N VAL A 263 -2.37 24.40 8.76
CA VAL A 263 -1.97 24.64 10.16
C VAL A 263 -1.65 23.31 10.79
N ARG A 264 -0.52 23.23 11.53
CA ARG A 264 -0.18 22.02 12.28
C ARG A 264 -1.19 21.78 13.39
N ASN A 265 -1.73 20.56 13.46
CA ASN A 265 -2.65 20.16 14.52
C ASN A 265 -1.93 19.98 15.85
N ARG A 266 -2.60 20.36 16.94
CA ARG A 266 -2.28 19.89 18.29
C ARG A 266 -3.14 18.65 18.54
N MET A 267 -2.54 17.53 18.88
CA MET A 267 -3.22 16.26 19.08
C MET A 267 -3.03 15.72 20.49
N ARG A 268 -4.09 15.22 21.09
CA ARG A 268 -4.11 14.58 22.40
C ARG A 268 -4.79 13.23 22.34
N LEU A 269 -4.18 12.23 22.96
CA LEU A 269 -4.76 10.91 23.17
C LEU A 269 -5.28 10.82 24.60
N ILE A 270 -6.44 10.19 24.78
CA ILE A 270 -6.97 9.82 26.10
C ILE A 270 -6.98 8.30 26.18
N PHE A 271 -6.27 7.75 27.18
CA PHE A 271 -6.11 6.32 27.36
C PHE A 271 -6.05 5.98 28.86
N LYS A 272 -6.98 5.13 29.32
CA LYS A 272 -7.11 4.72 30.73
C LYS A 272 -7.16 5.92 31.70
N GLY A 273 -7.97 6.93 31.31
CA GLY A 273 -8.13 8.18 32.08
C GLY A 273 -6.92 9.11 32.08
N ARG A 274 -5.85 8.79 31.36
CA ARG A 274 -4.66 9.66 31.22
C ARG A 274 -4.71 10.42 29.90
N MET A 275 -4.26 11.67 29.93
CA MET A 275 -4.13 12.54 28.77
C MET A 275 -2.67 12.58 28.33
N ILE A 276 -2.42 12.30 27.04
CA ILE A 276 -1.08 12.21 26.44
C ILE A 276 -1.05 13.16 25.25
N ASP A 277 -0.17 14.16 25.29
CA ASP A 277 0.03 15.06 24.15
C ASP A 277 0.89 14.35 23.09
N ALA A 278 0.39 14.30 21.87
CA ALA A 278 1.04 13.67 20.72
C ALA A 278 1.31 14.66 19.57
N SER A 279 1.34 15.95 19.88
CA SER A 279 1.54 17.03 18.92
C SER A 279 2.99 17.16 18.44
N ASN A 280 3.93 16.68 19.24
CA ASN A 280 5.37 16.72 19.03
C ASN A 280 5.97 15.37 19.38
N LEU A 281 6.86 14.84 18.54
CA LEU A 281 7.46 13.52 18.72
C LEU A 281 8.26 13.41 20.02
N GLU A 282 9.06 14.42 20.35
CA GLU A 282 9.91 14.41 21.56
C GLU A 282 9.05 14.36 22.82
N GLU A 283 8.04 15.22 22.91
CA GLU A 283 7.09 15.25 24.03
C GLU A 283 6.27 13.97 24.11
N PHE A 284 5.91 13.38 22.96
CA PHE A 284 5.19 12.11 22.91
C PHE A 284 6.04 10.94 23.42
N ILE A 285 7.31 10.85 22.99
CA ILE A 285 8.25 9.83 23.46
C ILE A 285 8.45 9.98 24.98
N GLU A 286 8.65 11.21 25.50
CA GLU A 286 8.79 11.48 26.93
C GLU A 286 7.53 11.04 27.70
N ALA A 287 6.34 11.37 27.20
CA ALA A 287 5.09 10.98 27.83
C ALA A 287 4.90 9.45 27.86
N LEU A 288 5.27 8.75 26.78
CA LEU A 288 5.24 7.29 26.73
C LEU A 288 6.26 6.66 27.67
N SER A 289 7.50 7.18 27.73
CA SER A 289 8.56 6.69 28.62
C SER A 289 8.18 6.88 30.09
N ASN A 290 7.55 7.99 30.43
CA ASN A 290 7.02 8.23 31.78
C ASN A 290 5.85 7.30 32.15
N MET A 291 5.04 6.89 31.16
CA MET A 291 3.92 5.97 31.36
C MET A 291 4.34 4.51 31.43
N PHE A 292 5.36 4.13 30.67
CA PHE A 292 5.88 2.76 30.50
C PHE A 292 7.41 2.75 30.70
N PRO A 293 7.90 3.02 31.90
CA PRO A 293 9.36 3.16 32.14
C PRO A 293 10.15 1.88 31.85
N GLU A 294 9.49 0.72 31.92
CA GLU A 294 10.09 -0.58 31.55
C GLU A 294 10.33 -0.74 30.04
N GLU A 295 9.70 0.08 29.21
CA GLU A 295 9.80 0.05 27.75
C GLU A 295 10.56 1.27 27.18
N GLU A 296 11.15 2.14 28.01
CA GLU A 296 11.77 3.40 27.59
C GLU A 296 12.79 3.22 26.46
N GLU A 297 13.73 2.28 26.61
CA GLU A 297 14.73 2.00 25.57
C GLU A 297 14.09 1.50 24.28
N ASN A 298 13.06 0.67 24.39
CA ASN A 298 12.32 0.13 23.23
C ASN A 298 11.51 1.22 22.53
N ILE A 299 10.92 2.16 23.26
CA ILE A 299 10.19 3.31 22.70
C ILE A 299 11.14 4.14 21.84
N HIS A 300 12.30 4.51 22.36
CA HIS A 300 13.31 5.24 21.60
C HIS A 300 13.79 4.49 20.36
N ALA A 301 14.07 3.20 20.51
CA ALA A 301 14.53 2.34 19.41
C ALA A 301 13.46 2.23 18.30
N PHE A 302 12.18 2.05 18.66
CA PHE A 302 11.08 1.97 17.71
C PHE A 302 10.94 3.26 16.90
N PHE A 303 10.87 4.42 17.52
CA PHE A 303 10.71 5.69 16.81
C PHE A 303 11.95 6.05 15.99
N HIS A 304 13.15 5.70 16.45
CA HIS A 304 14.38 5.89 15.67
C HIS A 304 14.36 5.03 14.38
N GLU A 305 13.97 3.77 14.48
CA GLU A 305 13.82 2.92 13.30
C GLU A 305 12.68 3.38 12.39
N ALA A 306 11.52 3.73 12.95
CA ALA A 306 10.38 4.22 12.19
C ALA A 306 10.74 5.48 11.37
N MET A 307 11.53 6.39 11.94
CA MET A 307 12.02 7.58 11.23
C MET A 307 12.89 7.19 10.03
N LYS A 308 13.84 6.26 10.22
CA LYS A 308 14.69 5.77 9.12
C LYS A 308 13.88 5.09 8.03
N ALA A 309 12.96 4.21 8.41
CA ALA A 309 12.09 3.53 7.46
C ALA A 309 11.21 4.52 6.68
N TYR A 310 10.69 5.55 7.35
CA TYR A 310 9.89 6.58 6.72
C TYR A 310 10.70 7.41 5.71
N GLU A 311 11.90 7.85 6.08
CA GLU A 311 12.82 8.55 5.17
C GLU A 311 13.21 7.70 3.96
N GLU A 312 13.44 6.40 4.16
CA GLU A 312 13.72 5.46 3.07
C GLU A 312 12.52 5.29 2.13
N CYS A 313 11.28 5.21 2.66
CA CYS A 313 10.06 5.12 1.86
C CYS A 313 9.92 6.28 0.86
N TYR A 314 10.33 7.48 1.29
CA TYR A 314 10.20 8.70 0.48
C TYR A 314 11.51 9.14 -0.21
N ARG A 315 12.55 8.31 -0.22
CA ARG A 315 13.84 8.66 -0.84
C ARG A 315 13.71 9.06 -2.29
N GLU A 316 12.97 8.29 -3.08
CA GLU A 316 12.74 8.58 -4.51
C GLU A 316 11.73 9.70 -4.74
N SER A 317 10.96 10.11 -3.73
CA SER A 317 9.98 11.21 -3.86
C SER A 317 10.65 12.56 -4.16
N GLU A 318 11.91 12.72 -3.80
CA GLU A 318 12.69 13.91 -4.16
C GLU A 318 12.75 14.12 -5.69
N TYR A 319 12.73 13.03 -6.46
CA TYR A 319 12.80 13.08 -7.92
C TYR A 319 11.42 13.03 -8.59
N TYR A 320 10.50 12.26 -8.04
CA TYR A 320 9.22 11.92 -8.69
C TYR A 320 8.00 12.48 -7.96
N GLY A 321 8.20 13.12 -6.82
CA GLY A 321 7.14 13.66 -5.96
C GLY A 321 6.36 12.60 -5.17
N VAL A 322 6.67 11.32 -5.37
CA VAL A 322 5.93 10.20 -4.78
C VAL A 322 6.81 8.97 -4.55
N PRO A 323 6.50 8.11 -3.57
CA PRO A 323 7.06 6.78 -3.49
C PRO A 323 6.59 5.93 -4.67
N LEU A 324 7.48 5.08 -5.21
CA LEU A 324 7.19 4.24 -6.38
C LEU A 324 6.97 2.79 -5.96
N PRO A 325 5.85 2.14 -6.37
CA PRO A 325 5.70 0.70 -6.22
C PRO A 325 6.67 -0.06 -7.14
N ALA A 326 6.94 -1.33 -6.81
CA ALA A 326 8.00 -2.13 -7.41
C ALA A 326 7.98 -2.17 -8.96
N GLU A 327 6.80 -2.25 -9.56
CA GLU A 327 6.65 -2.26 -11.02
C GLU A 327 7.04 -0.92 -11.68
N LEU A 328 6.77 0.20 -10.98
CA LEU A 328 7.20 1.52 -11.44
C LEU A 328 8.69 1.74 -11.20
N ILE A 329 9.26 1.21 -10.12
CA ILE A 329 10.71 1.20 -9.92
C ILE A 329 11.39 0.53 -11.10
N VAL A 330 10.93 -0.66 -11.53
CA VAL A 330 11.49 -1.34 -12.70
C VAL A 330 11.33 -0.52 -13.98
N LYS A 331 10.15 0.07 -14.19
CA LYS A 331 9.80 0.80 -15.42
C LYS A 331 10.55 2.13 -15.54
N VAL A 332 10.69 2.86 -14.45
CA VAL A 332 11.23 4.23 -14.41
C VAL A 332 12.71 4.24 -14.08
N LEU A 333 13.14 3.44 -13.09
CA LEU A 333 14.52 3.42 -12.58
C LEU A 333 15.34 2.23 -13.10
N GLY A 334 14.68 1.21 -13.63
CA GLY A 334 15.32 0.01 -14.18
C GLY A 334 15.38 -1.17 -13.20
N ALA A 335 15.60 -2.36 -13.77
CA ALA A 335 15.58 -3.64 -13.02
C ALA A 335 16.66 -3.72 -11.92
N ARG A 336 17.82 -3.10 -12.13
CA ARG A 336 18.92 -3.11 -11.17
C ARG A 336 18.53 -2.39 -9.88
N LYS A 337 17.81 -1.26 -9.99
CA LYS A 337 17.36 -0.49 -8.82
C LYS A 337 16.42 -1.32 -7.93
N LEU A 338 15.55 -2.15 -8.53
CA LEU A 338 14.71 -3.05 -7.75
C LEU A 338 15.53 -4.14 -7.02
N LEU A 339 16.58 -4.66 -7.66
CA LEU A 339 17.48 -5.65 -7.02
C LEU A 339 18.27 -5.05 -5.85
N ASP A 340 18.70 -3.81 -6.00
CA ASP A 340 19.47 -3.11 -4.97
C ASP A 340 18.56 -2.51 -3.87
N TYR A 341 17.23 -2.45 -4.10
CA TYR A 341 16.25 -1.79 -3.23
C TYR A 341 16.32 -2.23 -1.76
N PRO A 342 16.40 -3.54 -1.41
CA PRO A 342 16.48 -3.95 -0.01
C PRO A 342 17.77 -3.52 0.70
N ARG A 343 18.85 -3.31 -0.06
CA ARG A 343 20.14 -2.83 0.48
C ARG A 343 20.16 -1.32 0.66
N GLU A 344 19.46 -0.60 -0.23
CA GLU A 344 19.36 0.84 -0.18
C GLU A 344 18.28 1.32 0.81
N HIS A 345 17.27 0.47 1.09
CA HIS A 345 16.12 0.76 1.94
C HIS A 345 15.91 -0.36 2.99
N PRO A 346 16.93 -0.69 3.81
CA PRO A 346 16.85 -1.88 4.67
C PRO A 346 15.74 -1.79 5.73
N HIS A 347 15.53 -0.60 6.31
CA HIS A 347 14.50 -0.39 7.32
C HIS A 347 13.10 -0.45 6.71
N PHE A 348 12.86 0.31 5.63
CA PHE A 348 11.54 0.30 4.97
C PHE A 348 11.19 -1.07 4.37
N TYR A 349 12.17 -1.79 3.82
CA TYR A 349 11.96 -3.13 3.28
C TYR A 349 11.55 -4.13 4.37
N ASP A 350 12.08 -3.99 5.58
CA ASP A 350 11.65 -4.77 6.73
C ASP A 350 10.18 -4.48 7.09
N TRP A 351 9.78 -3.22 7.12
CA TRP A 351 8.38 -2.83 7.35
C TRP A 351 7.43 -3.33 6.25
N MET A 352 7.88 -3.38 4.99
CA MET A 352 7.05 -3.89 3.88
C MET A 352 6.66 -5.36 4.01
N ASN A 353 7.46 -6.15 4.70
CA ASN A 353 7.30 -7.61 4.78
C ASN A 353 6.62 -8.10 6.07
N LYS A 354 6.06 -7.18 6.86
CA LYS A 354 5.43 -7.46 8.16
C LYS A 354 4.06 -6.83 8.28
N THR A 355 3.26 -7.34 9.22
CA THR A 355 2.10 -6.64 9.73
C THR A 355 2.52 -5.63 10.80
N TYR A 356 1.65 -4.65 11.07
CA TYR A 356 1.94 -3.65 12.11
C TYR A 356 2.03 -4.30 13.49
N LYS A 357 1.19 -5.32 13.76
CA LYS A 357 1.29 -6.12 14.99
C LYS A 357 2.65 -6.79 15.13
N GLU A 358 3.13 -7.48 14.08
CA GLU A 358 4.46 -8.10 14.10
C GLU A 358 5.56 -7.07 14.38
N LYS A 359 5.42 -5.85 13.82
CA LYS A 359 6.40 -4.79 14.04
C LYS A 359 6.37 -4.26 15.48
N LEU A 360 5.19 -4.10 16.07
CA LEU A 360 5.06 -3.73 17.48
C LEU A 360 5.59 -4.83 18.42
N ASP A 361 5.33 -6.10 18.10
CA ASP A 361 5.77 -7.25 18.90
C ASP A 361 7.31 -7.43 18.90
N GLU A 362 8.03 -6.85 17.93
CA GLU A 362 9.51 -6.85 17.90
C GLU A 362 10.12 -5.94 18.96
N TYR A 363 9.40 -4.88 19.33
CA TYR A 363 9.91 -3.86 20.26
C TYR A 363 9.28 -3.97 21.63
N PHE A 364 7.98 -4.27 21.72
CA PHE A 364 7.20 -4.08 22.94
C PHE A 364 6.61 -5.38 23.47
N ALA A 365 6.75 -5.59 24.77
CA ALA A 365 6.04 -6.63 25.51
C ALA A 365 4.71 -6.11 26.09
N ASN A 366 4.59 -4.82 26.37
CA ASN A 366 3.45 -4.21 27.04
C ASN A 366 2.28 -4.01 26.06
N GLU A 367 1.14 -4.68 26.29
CA GLU A 367 -0.05 -4.62 25.43
C GLU A 367 -0.77 -3.26 25.46
N ASP A 368 -0.68 -2.53 26.57
CA ASP A 368 -1.27 -1.19 26.68
C ASP A 368 -0.52 -0.19 25.81
N LEU A 369 0.81 -0.26 25.81
CA LEU A 369 1.64 0.55 24.94
C LEU A 369 1.36 0.24 23.45
N LYS A 370 1.25 -1.04 23.09
CA LYS A 370 0.87 -1.43 21.72
C LYS A 370 -0.50 -0.89 21.34
N SER A 371 -1.49 -0.97 22.26
CA SER A 371 -2.83 -0.44 22.02
C SER A 371 -2.82 1.07 21.81
N LEU A 372 -2.01 1.80 22.60
CA LEU A 372 -1.85 3.23 22.47
C LEU A 372 -1.20 3.63 21.12
N LEU A 373 -0.18 2.88 20.67
CA LEU A 373 0.45 3.10 19.37
C LEU A 373 -0.47 2.75 18.20
N CYS A 374 -1.54 1.99 18.44
CA CYS A 374 -2.61 1.70 17.48
C CYS A 374 -3.76 2.74 17.49
N ALA A 375 -3.70 3.79 18.33
CA ALA A 375 -4.78 4.78 18.47
C ALA A 375 -5.29 5.34 17.13
N LEU A 376 -4.39 5.62 16.19
CA LEU A 376 -4.71 6.20 14.90
C LEU A 376 -5.02 5.16 13.80
N LEU A 377 -5.13 3.86 14.11
CA LEU A 377 -5.49 2.84 13.10
C LEU A 377 -6.90 3.04 12.52
N GLY A 378 -7.75 3.83 13.19
CA GLY A 378 -9.01 4.31 12.62
C GLY A 378 -8.83 5.02 11.27
N TYR A 379 -7.67 5.65 11.03
CA TYR A 379 -7.30 6.28 9.74
C TYR A 379 -7.04 5.28 8.61
N LEU A 380 -6.90 4.00 8.92
CA LEU A 380 -6.85 2.91 7.93
C LEU A 380 -8.12 2.05 7.98
N GLY A 381 -8.83 2.04 9.11
CA GLY A 381 -10.01 1.21 9.31
C GLY A 381 -9.70 -0.28 9.38
N THR A 382 -8.50 -0.65 9.85
CA THR A 382 -8.00 -2.04 9.90
C THR A 382 -7.50 -2.40 11.29
N LYS A 383 -7.34 -3.71 11.55
CA LYS A 383 -6.73 -4.22 12.79
C LYS A 383 -5.21 -4.35 12.64
N PRO A 384 -4.43 -4.27 13.72
CA PRO A 384 -2.97 -4.30 13.64
C PRO A 384 -2.39 -5.58 13.02
N ASP A 385 -3.03 -6.72 13.21
CA ASP A 385 -2.64 -8.02 12.63
C ASP A 385 -2.99 -8.17 11.14
N GLU A 386 -3.85 -7.30 10.61
CA GLU A 386 -4.24 -7.26 9.21
C GLU A 386 -3.67 -6.05 8.46
N THR A 387 -3.07 -5.10 9.17
CA THR A 387 -2.49 -3.87 8.59
C THR A 387 -1.07 -4.13 8.11
N PRO A 388 -0.71 -3.88 6.83
CA PRO A 388 0.68 -3.86 6.42
C PRO A 388 1.46 -2.83 7.24
N ALA A 389 2.62 -3.19 7.80
CA ALA A 389 3.40 -2.25 8.62
C ALA A 389 3.83 -1.01 7.82
N SER A 390 4.12 -1.17 6.52
CA SER A 390 4.41 -0.03 5.62
C SER A 390 3.24 0.94 5.49
N SER A 391 1.99 0.45 5.49
CA SER A 391 0.79 1.30 5.49
C SER A 391 0.60 1.98 6.85
N ALA A 392 0.84 1.26 7.95
CA ALA A 392 0.82 1.86 9.29
C ALA A 392 1.90 2.93 9.45
N LEU A 393 3.11 2.70 8.92
CA LEU A 393 4.20 3.68 8.93
C LEU A 393 3.79 5.00 8.27
N THR A 394 3.21 4.91 7.08
CA THR A 394 2.87 6.11 6.28
C THR A 394 1.56 6.78 6.70
N ALA A 395 0.58 6.05 7.23
CA ALA A 395 -0.75 6.57 7.53
C ALA A 395 -1.07 6.68 9.04
N VAL A 396 -0.21 6.17 9.92
CA VAL A 396 -0.39 6.20 11.39
C VAL A 396 0.84 6.78 12.07
N VAL A 397 1.98 6.09 11.92
CA VAL A 397 3.24 6.48 12.59
C VAL A 397 3.72 7.84 12.10
N SER A 398 3.50 8.18 10.82
CA SER A 398 3.84 9.48 10.23
C SER A 398 3.26 10.67 10.99
N TYR A 399 2.08 10.53 11.59
CA TYR A 399 1.48 11.61 12.39
C TYR A 399 2.26 11.88 13.68
N TYR A 400 2.84 10.85 14.28
CA TYR A 400 3.74 11.01 15.43
C TYR A 400 5.09 11.59 14.99
N LEU A 401 5.65 11.13 13.85
CA LEU A 401 6.96 11.57 13.36
C LEU A 401 6.96 13.02 12.88
N HIS A 402 5.98 13.40 12.07
CA HIS A 402 5.96 14.69 11.35
C HIS A 402 4.78 15.58 11.69
N GLY A 403 3.82 15.06 12.47
CA GLY A 403 2.57 15.74 12.80
C GLY A 403 1.55 15.68 11.66
N GLY A 404 0.33 16.04 12.00
CA GLY A 404 -0.76 16.21 11.05
C GLY A 404 -1.12 17.68 10.89
N TYR A 405 -1.83 18.00 9.80
CA TYR A 405 -2.14 19.38 9.45
C TYR A 405 -3.63 19.53 9.12
N PHE A 406 -4.22 20.61 9.58
CA PHE A 406 -5.58 21.01 9.27
C PHE A 406 -5.60 21.93 8.05
N PRO A 407 -6.51 21.75 7.08
CA PRO A 407 -6.68 22.68 5.95
C PRO A 407 -7.24 24.03 6.43
N ARG A 408 -6.47 25.11 6.33
CA ARG A 408 -6.87 26.47 6.73
C ARG A 408 -8.03 26.98 5.85
N GLY A 409 -9.05 27.54 6.45
CA GLY A 409 -10.30 27.92 5.78
C GLY A 409 -11.25 26.74 5.53
N GLY A 410 -10.92 25.55 6.04
CA GLY A 410 -11.62 24.30 5.81
C GLY A 410 -11.13 23.53 4.58
N ALA A 411 -11.51 22.27 4.49
CA ALA A 411 -11.05 21.34 3.44
C ALA A 411 -11.44 21.81 2.02
N GLN A 412 -12.56 22.51 1.87
CA GLN A 412 -13.03 23.04 0.58
C GLN A 412 -12.00 23.97 -0.09
N ARG A 413 -11.27 24.77 0.71
CA ARG A 413 -10.28 25.71 0.17
C ARG A 413 -9.18 25.03 -0.63
N LEU A 414 -8.72 23.86 -0.19
CA LEU A 414 -7.74 23.07 -0.94
C LEU A 414 -8.32 22.60 -2.28
N SER A 415 -9.54 22.11 -2.27
CA SER A 415 -10.23 21.66 -3.49
C SER A 415 -10.48 22.80 -4.48
N ASP A 416 -10.89 23.96 -3.97
CA ASP A 416 -11.11 25.17 -4.80
C ASP A 416 -9.79 25.68 -5.38
N ALA A 417 -8.71 25.69 -4.61
CA ALA A 417 -7.38 26.09 -5.11
C ALA A 417 -6.90 25.20 -6.26
N LEU A 418 -7.11 23.88 -6.17
CA LEU A 418 -6.79 22.95 -7.26
C LEU A 418 -7.67 23.20 -8.50
N LYS A 419 -8.98 23.45 -8.30
CA LYS A 419 -9.90 23.80 -9.37
C LYS A 419 -9.46 25.10 -10.05
N ASP A 420 -9.24 26.16 -9.29
CA ASP A 420 -8.85 27.48 -9.80
C ASP A 420 -7.51 27.41 -10.54
N PHE A 421 -6.58 26.56 -10.08
CA PHE A 421 -5.32 26.31 -10.76
C PHE A 421 -5.53 25.62 -12.12
N ILE A 422 -6.42 24.63 -12.21
CA ILE A 422 -6.79 23.97 -13.48
C ILE A 422 -7.34 25.00 -14.45
N GLU A 423 -8.30 25.81 -14.00
CA GLU A 423 -8.98 26.82 -14.84
C GLU A 423 -8.03 27.93 -15.29
N SER A 424 -7.15 28.42 -14.41
CA SER A 424 -6.14 29.43 -14.75
C SER A 424 -5.08 28.93 -15.75
N ASN A 425 -4.90 27.61 -15.86
CA ASN A 425 -4.02 26.99 -16.86
C ASN A 425 -4.78 26.47 -18.10
N GLY A 426 -6.02 26.97 -18.35
CA GLY A 426 -6.80 26.68 -19.55
C GLY A 426 -7.59 25.37 -19.53
N GLY A 427 -7.64 24.67 -18.38
CA GLY A 427 -8.54 23.55 -18.16
C GLY A 427 -9.97 24.03 -17.87
N ILE A 428 -10.91 23.10 -17.85
CA ILE A 428 -12.34 23.35 -17.61
C ILE A 428 -12.82 22.43 -16.50
N VAL A 429 -13.52 22.97 -15.49
CA VAL A 429 -14.13 22.19 -14.42
C VAL A 429 -15.65 22.44 -14.43
N LEU A 430 -16.44 21.41 -14.73
CA LEU A 430 -17.88 21.47 -14.81
C LEU A 430 -18.51 20.70 -13.65
N THR A 431 -19.13 21.42 -12.71
CA THR A 431 -19.97 20.85 -11.66
C THR A 431 -21.39 20.60 -12.17
N ARG A 432 -22.17 19.74 -11.47
CA ARG A 432 -23.52 19.29 -11.87
C ARG A 432 -23.53 18.57 -13.24
N HIS A 433 -22.42 17.97 -13.60
CA HIS A 433 -22.24 17.22 -14.85
C HIS A 433 -21.92 15.77 -14.53
N ARG A 434 -22.94 14.98 -14.24
CA ARG A 434 -22.80 13.55 -13.99
C ARG A 434 -22.46 12.83 -15.30
N VAL A 435 -21.36 12.07 -15.28
CA VAL A 435 -21.02 11.17 -16.39
C VAL A 435 -21.94 9.95 -16.34
N ASP A 436 -22.63 9.67 -17.44
CA ASP A 436 -23.55 8.54 -17.56
C ASP A 436 -22.84 7.29 -18.07
N LYS A 437 -21.85 7.45 -18.96
CA LYS A 437 -21.12 6.34 -19.59
C LYS A 437 -19.71 6.77 -19.99
N ILE A 438 -18.75 5.88 -19.82
CA ILE A 438 -17.42 5.93 -20.46
C ILE A 438 -17.55 5.15 -21.76
N LEU A 439 -17.28 5.80 -22.88
CA LEU A 439 -17.42 5.20 -24.22
C LEU A 439 -16.18 4.40 -24.56
N VAL A 440 -16.39 3.10 -24.79
CA VAL A 440 -15.30 2.13 -25.13
C VAL A 440 -15.59 1.50 -26.49
N GLU A 441 -14.61 1.50 -27.37
CA GLU A 441 -14.66 0.83 -28.67
C GLU A 441 -13.35 0.06 -28.88
N ASN A 442 -13.47 -1.20 -29.22
CA ASN A 442 -12.32 -2.09 -29.46
C ASN A 442 -11.28 -2.10 -28.31
N GLY A 443 -11.75 -2.06 -27.05
CA GLY A 443 -10.88 -2.06 -25.88
C GLY A 443 -10.16 -0.71 -25.58
N GLU A 444 -10.54 0.36 -26.25
CA GLU A 444 -9.98 1.71 -26.06
C GLU A 444 -11.08 2.72 -25.70
N VAL A 445 -10.78 3.69 -24.84
CA VAL A 445 -11.71 4.79 -24.57
C VAL A 445 -11.80 5.75 -25.76
N LYS A 446 -12.98 6.32 -25.96
CA LYS A 446 -13.26 7.34 -27.00
C LYS A 446 -13.78 8.65 -26.43
N GLY A 447 -14.23 8.66 -25.18
CA GLY A 447 -14.79 9.81 -24.50
C GLY A 447 -15.78 9.43 -23.40
N VAL A 448 -16.59 10.38 -23.00
CA VAL A 448 -17.66 10.19 -22.01
C VAL A 448 -18.97 10.81 -22.49
N ARG A 449 -20.09 10.30 -21.98
CA ARG A 449 -21.42 10.83 -22.23
C ARG A 449 -21.98 11.46 -20.95
N VAL A 450 -22.57 12.66 -21.10
CA VAL A 450 -23.20 13.43 -20.02
C VAL A 450 -24.51 13.97 -20.53
N GLY A 451 -25.67 13.51 -20.02
CA GLY A 451 -26.98 14.01 -20.41
C GLY A 451 -27.23 14.02 -21.92
N GLY A 452 -26.73 13.04 -22.65
CA GLY A 452 -26.85 12.96 -24.12
C GLY A 452 -25.69 13.64 -24.89
N LYS A 453 -24.94 14.57 -24.30
CA LYS A 453 -23.76 15.20 -24.92
C LYS A 453 -22.53 14.28 -24.78
N VAL A 454 -21.73 14.23 -25.84
CA VAL A 454 -20.48 13.45 -25.85
C VAL A 454 -19.28 14.39 -25.80
N PHE A 455 -18.39 14.15 -24.86
CA PHE A 455 -17.06 14.76 -24.78
C PHE A 455 -16.02 13.72 -25.19
N ARG A 456 -15.14 14.06 -26.11
CA ARG A 456 -14.19 13.16 -26.74
C ARG A 456 -12.81 13.28 -26.12
N SER A 457 -12.20 12.13 -25.83
CA SER A 457 -10.79 12.04 -25.44
C SER A 457 -10.27 10.63 -25.62
N ARG A 458 -8.96 10.51 -25.83
CA ARG A 458 -8.24 9.23 -25.86
C ARG A 458 -7.68 8.84 -24.48
N ILE A 459 -7.82 9.73 -23.48
CA ILE A 459 -7.40 9.50 -22.10
C ILE A 459 -8.54 9.89 -21.17
N ILE A 460 -9.02 8.94 -20.40
CA ILE A 460 -10.01 9.14 -19.34
C ILE A 460 -9.36 8.79 -18.01
N VAL A 461 -9.46 9.68 -17.04
CA VAL A 461 -9.00 9.45 -15.66
C VAL A 461 -10.24 9.34 -14.78
N ALA A 462 -10.51 8.13 -14.29
CA ALA A 462 -11.64 7.88 -13.39
C ALA A 462 -11.21 8.09 -11.93
N ASN A 463 -11.74 9.14 -11.31
CA ASN A 463 -11.62 9.43 -9.88
C ASN A 463 -12.92 9.08 -9.15
N VAL A 464 -13.52 7.97 -9.55
CA VAL A 464 -14.75 7.38 -9.04
C VAL A 464 -14.42 6.01 -8.47
N ASN A 465 -15.23 5.49 -7.54
CA ASN A 465 -15.03 4.13 -7.04
C ASN A 465 -14.89 3.12 -8.18
N ALA A 466 -13.97 2.17 -8.06
CA ALA A 466 -13.69 1.23 -9.14
C ALA A 466 -14.90 0.34 -9.48
N LYS A 467 -15.77 -0.01 -8.50
CA LYS A 467 -17.01 -0.74 -8.81
C LYS A 467 -17.91 0.09 -9.71
N THR A 468 -18.17 1.33 -9.36
CA THR A 468 -18.95 2.26 -10.20
C THR A 468 -18.28 2.49 -11.56
N THR A 469 -16.95 2.68 -11.58
CA THR A 469 -16.20 2.87 -12.83
C THR A 469 -16.38 1.69 -13.78
N PHE A 470 -16.14 0.47 -13.31
CA PHE A 470 -16.10 -0.70 -14.20
C PHE A 470 -17.47 -1.34 -14.44
N LEU A 471 -18.31 -1.45 -13.39
CA LEU A 471 -19.57 -2.17 -13.49
C LEU A 471 -20.70 -1.29 -14.05
N GLU A 472 -20.64 0.04 -13.86
CA GLU A 472 -21.69 0.98 -14.27
C GLU A 472 -21.25 1.83 -15.46
N LEU A 473 -20.17 2.64 -15.31
CA LEU A 473 -19.77 3.63 -16.32
C LEU A 473 -19.14 2.98 -17.56
N VAL A 474 -18.31 1.96 -17.40
CA VAL A 474 -17.72 1.19 -18.49
C VAL A 474 -18.71 0.14 -18.99
N GLY A 475 -19.32 -0.63 -18.09
CA GLY A 475 -20.18 -1.76 -18.35
C GLY A 475 -19.40 -3.09 -18.42
N GLU A 476 -20.00 -4.14 -17.82
CA GLU A 476 -19.37 -5.46 -17.71
C GLU A 476 -19.08 -6.09 -19.07
N GLU A 477 -19.85 -5.73 -20.07
CA GLU A 477 -19.74 -6.20 -21.47
C GLU A 477 -18.39 -5.84 -22.13
N ASN A 478 -17.71 -4.83 -21.63
CA ASN A 478 -16.41 -4.35 -22.15
C ASN A 478 -15.20 -4.96 -21.41
N LEU A 479 -15.43 -5.88 -20.46
CA LEU A 479 -14.42 -6.39 -19.54
C LEU A 479 -14.34 -7.92 -19.56
N ASP A 480 -13.18 -8.45 -19.22
CA ASP A 480 -13.00 -9.89 -18.98
C ASP A 480 -13.76 -10.32 -17.72
N SER A 481 -14.42 -11.49 -17.76
CA SER A 481 -15.27 -11.99 -16.67
C SER A 481 -14.51 -12.15 -15.34
N LYS A 482 -13.24 -12.59 -15.38
CA LYS A 482 -12.42 -12.73 -14.17
C LYS A 482 -12.09 -11.36 -13.55
N PHE A 483 -11.92 -10.35 -14.41
CA PHE A 483 -11.72 -8.99 -13.92
C PHE A 483 -13.00 -8.44 -13.27
N VAL A 484 -14.17 -8.71 -13.87
CA VAL A 484 -15.47 -8.34 -13.29
C VAL A 484 -15.69 -9.03 -11.95
N GLU A 485 -15.46 -10.33 -11.83
CA GLU A 485 -15.54 -11.07 -10.57
C GLU A 485 -14.60 -10.50 -9.51
N TYR A 486 -13.37 -10.19 -9.89
CA TYR A 486 -12.39 -9.56 -9.01
C TYR A 486 -12.90 -8.21 -8.48
N ILE A 487 -13.42 -7.31 -9.34
CA ILE A 487 -13.96 -6.02 -8.91
C ILE A 487 -15.17 -6.19 -7.99
N LYS A 488 -16.07 -7.13 -8.30
CA LYS A 488 -17.24 -7.46 -7.45
C LYS A 488 -16.82 -7.97 -6.06
N SER A 489 -15.74 -8.74 -5.98
CA SER A 489 -15.24 -9.34 -4.74
C SER A 489 -14.58 -8.36 -3.78
N LEU A 490 -14.20 -7.16 -4.24
CA LEU A 490 -13.52 -6.17 -3.41
C LEU A 490 -14.45 -5.71 -2.27
N LYS A 491 -13.98 -5.84 -1.03
CA LYS A 491 -14.69 -5.36 0.15
C LYS A 491 -14.49 -3.87 0.32
N MET A 492 -15.56 -3.16 0.69
CA MET A 492 -15.50 -1.74 1.05
C MET A 492 -14.81 -1.57 2.40
N SER A 493 -14.17 -0.42 2.59
CA SER A 493 -13.63 -0.04 3.90
C SER A 493 -14.75 0.30 4.88
N PRO A 494 -14.48 0.33 6.18
CA PRO A 494 -15.44 0.87 7.15
C PRO A 494 -15.89 2.28 6.80
N SER A 495 -17.05 2.64 7.34
CA SER A 495 -17.60 3.99 7.30
C SER A 495 -17.60 4.63 8.70
N CYS A 496 -18.13 5.84 8.83
CA CYS A 496 -18.23 6.52 10.11
C CYS A 496 -19.60 7.20 10.30
N PHE A 497 -19.89 7.50 11.56
CA PHE A 497 -20.93 8.41 11.98
C PHE A 497 -20.28 9.69 12.49
N MET A 498 -20.75 10.83 12.01
CA MET A 498 -20.20 12.14 12.34
C MET A 498 -21.26 13.03 12.98
N VAL A 499 -20.89 13.76 14.03
CA VAL A 499 -21.73 14.81 14.63
C VAL A 499 -21.02 16.14 14.47
N PHE A 500 -21.72 17.14 14.04
CA PHE A 500 -21.24 18.50 13.80
C PHE A 500 -21.93 19.44 14.79
N LEU A 501 -21.14 20.11 15.63
CA LEU A 501 -21.64 21.01 16.68
C LEU A 501 -21.05 22.42 16.51
N GLY A 502 -21.91 23.41 16.39
CA GLY A 502 -21.55 24.81 16.64
C GLY A 502 -21.93 25.16 18.08
N VAL A 503 -20.96 25.53 18.90
CA VAL A 503 -21.18 25.78 20.34
C VAL A 503 -20.83 27.19 20.72
N GLN A 504 -21.62 27.80 21.61
CA GLN A 504 -21.36 29.11 22.21
C GLN A 504 -20.42 28.98 23.43
N MET A 505 -19.23 28.45 23.14
CA MET A 505 -18.14 28.26 24.09
C MET A 505 -16.81 28.52 23.39
N ASP A 506 -15.92 29.25 24.06
CA ASP A 506 -14.51 29.32 23.65
C ASP A 506 -13.75 28.07 24.11
N LEU A 507 -13.35 27.27 23.15
CA LEU A 507 -12.58 26.02 23.39
C LEU A 507 -11.11 26.16 22.98
N SER A 508 -10.57 27.36 22.82
CA SER A 508 -9.19 27.63 22.40
C SER A 508 -8.12 26.98 23.29
N GLY A 509 -8.46 26.72 24.54
CA GLY A 509 -7.60 26.01 25.53
C GLY A 509 -7.45 24.51 25.25
N TYR A 510 -8.29 23.92 24.41
CA TYR A 510 -8.20 22.50 24.05
C TYR A 510 -7.28 22.27 22.83
N PRO A 511 -6.74 21.06 22.63
CA PRO A 511 -6.05 20.73 21.39
C PRO A 511 -7.02 20.68 20.21
N THR A 512 -6.47 20.71 18.98
CA THR A 512 -7.29 20.63 17.75
C THR A 512 -7.96 19.26 17.62
N ILE A 513 -7.22 18.18 17.92
CA ILE A 513 -7.68 16.79 17.80
C ILE A 513 -7.58 16.11 19.15
N ILE A 514 -8.62 15.42 19.55
CA ILE A 514 -8.66 14.57 20.74
C ILE A 514 -9.14 13.18 20.29
N GLU A 515 -8.27 12.19 20.45
CA GLU A 515 -8.59 10.77 20.24
C GLU A 515 -8.84 10.13 21.60
N ASP A 516 -10.08 9.82 21.90
CA ASP A 516 -10.49 9.20 23.17
C ASP A 516 -10.67 7.69 22.93
N LEU A 517 -9.65 6.92 23.35
CA LEU A 517 -9.66 5.46 23.22
C LEU A 517 -10.60 4.81 24.24
N ASP A 518 -10.84 5.47 25.39
CA ASP A 518 -11.70 4.94 26.44
C ASP A 518 -13.18 5.00 26.03
N GLU A 519 -13.57 6.08 25.35
CA GLU A 519 -14.94 6.26 24.85
C GLU A 519 -15.11 5.82 23.38
N GLY A 520 -14.03 5.59 22.66
CA GLY A 520 -14.05 5.17 21.25
C GLY A 520 -14.57 6.27 20.31
N LEU A 521 -14.09 7.49 20.47
CA LEU A 521 -14.43 8.62 19.59
C LEU A 521 -13.21 9.48 19.28
N SER A 522 -13.27 10.10 18.12
CA SER A 522 -12.38 11.19 17.72
C SER A 522 -13.14 12.51 17.74
N MET A 523 -12.56 13.55 18.30
CA MET A 523 -13.14 14.89 18.34
C MET A 523 -12.17 15.90 17.76
N VAL A 524 -12.65 16.70 16.81
CA VAL A 524 -11.88 17.76 16.17
C VAL A 524 -12.54 19.10 16.47
N ILE A 525 -11.80 19.99 17.14
CA ILE A 525 -12.24 21.37 17.38
C ILE A 525 -11.68 22.21 16.23
N ASN A 526 -12.47 22.32 15.15
CA ASN A 526 -12.04 22.93 13.87
C ASN A 526 -11.59 24.38 14.07
N SER A 527 -12.30 25.15 14.89
CA SER A 527 -11.99 26.55 15.20
C SER A 527 -10.66 26.73 15.94
N ASN A 528 -10.09 25.67 16.57
CA ASN A 528 -8.78 25.74 17.20
C ASN A 528 -7.63 25.64 16.18
N ALA A 529 -7.90 25.06 14.99
CA ALA A 529 -6.99 25.13 13.87
C ALA A 529 -7.16 26.43 13.07
N ASP A 530 -8.42 26.85 12.86
CA ASP A 530 -8.72 28.08 12.14
C ASP A 530 -9.93 28.80 12.78
N PRO A 531 -9.70 29.92 13.50
CA PRO A 531 -10.77 30.67 14.15
C PRO A 531 -11.86 31.18 13.20
N SER A 532 -11.59 31.32 11.89
CA SER A 532 -12.58 31.77 10.92
C SER A 532 -13.73 30.78 10.69
N LEU A 533 -13.63 29.55 11.21
CA LEU A 533 -14.64 28.50 11.06
C LEU A 533 -15.80 28.59 12.07
N ALA A 534 -15.70 29.51 13.05
CA ALA A 534 -16.76 29.79 14.03
C ALA A 534 -16.87 31.30 14.30
N PRO A 535 -17.99 31.78 14.83
CA PRO A 535 -18.09 33.15 15.36
C PRO A 535 -17.12 33.38 16.54
N GLU A 536 -16.79 34.64 16.80
CA GLU A 536 -15.98 35.04 17.95
C GLU A 536 -16.60 34.56 19.28
N GLY A 537 -15.79 33.96 20.15
CA GLY A 537 -16.23 33.37 21.41
C GLY A 537 -17.01 32.05 21.29
N ALA A 538 -17.11 31.51 20.09
CA ALA A 538 -17.76 30.22 19.79
C ALA A 538 -16.79 29.23 19.18
N SER A 539 -17.17 27.95 19.12
CA SER A 539 -16.33 26.89 18.55
C SER A 539 -17.10 25.96 17.61
N SER A 540 -16.40 25.48 16.60
CA SER A 540 -16.90 24.46 15.65
C SER A 540 -16.24 23.11 15.97
N ILE A 541 -17.05 22.09 16.20
CA ILE A 541 -16.60 20.75 16.62
C ILE A 541 -17.14 19.70 15.65
N THR A 542 -16.30 18.75 15.27
CA THR A 542 -16.69 17.51 14.59
C THR A 542 -16.36 16.33 15.50
N ILE A 543 -17.33 15.45 15.77
CA ILE A 543 -17.13 14.22 16.55
C ILE A 543 -17.35 13.05 15.61
N LEU A 544 -16.42 12.07 15.63
CA LEU A 544 -16.44 10.90 14.76
C LEU A 544 -16.40 9.61 15.58
N THR A 545 -17.09 8.59 15.08
CA THR A 545 -16.94 7.20 15.52
C THR A 545 -17.14 6.26 14.34
N GLY A 546 -16.55 5.07 14.40
CA GLY A 546 -16.79 4.03 13.38
C GLY A 546 -18.26 3.63 13.31
N ALA A 547 -18.78 3.38 12.11
CA ALA A 547 -20.15 2.94 11.88
C ALA A 547 -20.25 2.05 10.64
N SER A 548 -21.13 1.04 10.70
CA SER A 548 -21.47 0.20 9.56
C SER A 548 -22.65 0.78 8.78
N TYR A 549 -22.56 0.75 7.45
CA TYR A 549 -23.67 1.14 6.56
C TYR A 549 -24.95 0.35 6.84
N HIS A 550 -24.79 -0.93 7.14
CA HIS A 550 -25.90 -1.87 7.32
C HIS A 550 -26.62 -1.73 8.68
N ASP A 551 -26.01 -1.01 9.63
CA ASP A 551 -26.64 -0.73 10.93
C ASP A 551 -27.72 0.36 10.84
N PHE A 552 -27.80 1.07 9.70
CA PHE A 552 -28.77 2.14 9.50
C PHE A 552 -29.95 1.69 8.64
N PRO A 553 -31.20 1.91 9.10
CA PRO A 553 -32.41 1.75 8.29
C PRO A 553 -32.36 2.59 7.01
N GLU A 554 -33.32 2.37 6.12
CA GLU A 554 -33.42 3.14 4.87
C GLU A 554 -33.56 4.65 5.15
N ARG A 555 -32.79 5.42 4.41
CA ARG A 555 -32.71 6.88 4.59
C ARG A 555 -34.07 7.55 4.38
N GLY A 556 -34.47 8.40 5.32
CA GLY A 556 -35.75 9.13 5.30
C GLY A 556 -36.87 8.43 6.07
N THR A 557 -36.68 7.21 6.56
CA THR A 557 -37.63 6.52 7.44
C THR A 557 -37.60 7.09 8.87
N LYS A 558 -38.66 6.84 9.64
CA LYS A 558 -38.71 7.24 11.05
C LYS A 558 -37.65 6.54 11.88
N GLU A 559 -37.41 5.28 11.60
CA GLU A 559 -36.38 4.44 12.24
C GLU A 559 -34.98 4.98 12.00
N TYR A 560 -34.68 5.41 10.76
CA TYR A 560 -33.43 6.06 10.42
C TYR A 560 -33.22 7.36 11.20
N LEU A 561 -34.25 8.20 11.30
CA LEU A 561 -34.17 9.47 12.03
C LEU A 561 -34.01 9.23 13.54
N ALA A 562 -34.68 8.21 14.08
CA ALA A 562 -34.55 7.83 15.49
C ALA A 562 -33.14 7.32 15.81
N GLU A 563 -32.56 6.45 14.96
CA GLU A 563 -31.22 5.93 15.15
C GLU A 563 -30.15 7.03 15.00
N LYS A 564 -30.30 7.91 14.00
CA LYS A 564 -29.43 9.07 13.83
C LYS A 564 -29.45 9.97 15.07
N LYS A 565 -30.63 10.24 15.64
CA LYS A 565 -30.80 11.02 16.85
C LYS A 565 -30.16 10.35 18.06
N ARG A 566 -30.43 9.05 18.27
CA ARG A 566 -29.89 8.25 19.38
C ARG A 566 -28.37 8.27 19.43
N LEU A 567 -27.73 8.04 18.27
CA LEU A 567 -26.26 8.07 18.16
C LEU A 567 -25.71 9.48 18.38
N THR A 568 -26.37 10.51 17.87
CA THR A 568 -25.97 11.89 18.08
C THR A 568 -25.96 12.23 19.58
N GLU A 569 -27.05 11.94 20.28
CA GLU A 569 -27.16 12.16 21.74
C GLU A 569 -26.11 11.35 22.54
N THR A 570 -25.80 10.13 22.07
CA THR A 570 -24.78 9.28 22.69
C THR A 570 -23.40 9.89 22.55
N LEU A 571 -23.02 10.35 21.34
CA LEU A 571 -21.69 10.97 21.13
C LEU A 571 -21.56 12.31 21.84
N VAL A 572 -22.61 13.13 21.89
CA VAL A 572 -22.61 14.38 22.67
C VAL A 572 -22.37 14.11 24.14
N ARG A 573 -23.04 13.09 24.75
CA ARG A 573 -22.82 12.71 26.14
C ARG A 573 -21.39 12.19 26.39
N LYS A 574 -20.78 11.49 25.44
CA LYS A 574 -19.40 11.05 25.53
C LYS A 574 -18.44 12.26 25.47
N ALA A 575 -18.65 13.15 24.50
CA ALA A 575 -17.87 14.38 24.37
C ALA A 575 -17.98 15.30 25.60
N GLU A 576 -19.12 15.28 26.27
CA GLU A 576 -19.35 16.09 27.49
C GLU A 576 -18.50 15.62 28.70
N LYS A 577 -17.98 14.39 28.67
CA LYS A 577 -16.98 13.94 29.65
C LYS A 577 -15.63 14.66 29.47
N ILE A 578 -15.32 15.11 28.25
CA ILE A 578 -14.09 15.83 27.90
C ILE A 578 -14.32 17.34 28.05
N ILE A 579 -15.47 17.83 27.57
CA ILE A 579 -15.85 19.25 27.60
C ILE A 579 -17.11 19.38 28.47
N PRO A 580 -16.99 19.71 29.76
CA PRO A 580 -18.13 19.85 30.66
C PRO A 580 -19.17 20.84 30.14
N ASP A 581 -20.45 20.52 30.38
CA ASP A 581 -21.59 21.35 29.99
C ASP A 581 -21.76 21.60 28.46
N LEU A 582 -21.07 20.82 27.62
CA LEU A 582 -21.08 20.97 26.16
C LEU A 582 -22.53 21.04 25.60
N SER A 583 -23.41 20.15 26.07
CA SER A 583 -24.79 20.05 25.60
C SER A 583 -25.62 21.33 25.84
N LYS A 584 -25.33 22.08 26.90
CA LYS A 584 -26.04 23.33 27.25
C LYS A 584 -25.69 24.50 26.32
N HIS A 585 -24.59 24.41 25.60
CA HIS A 585 -24.07 25.49 24.74
C HIS A 585 -24.21 25.22 23.25
N ILE A 586 -24.88 24.13 22.85
CA ILE A 586 -25.08 23.80 21.44
C ILE A 586 -26.04 24.81 20.80
N ALA A 587 -25.53 25.57 19.83
CA ALA A 587 -26.30 26.51 19.01
C ALA A 587 -26.70 25.86 17.67
N VAL A 588 -25.86 24.98 17.12
CA VAL A 588 -26.08 24.27 15.86
C VAL A 588 -25.70 22.81 16.03
N GLN A 589 -26.55 21.90 15.55
CA GLN A 589 -26.29 20.46 15.54
C GLN A 589 -26.72 19.84 14.22
N ASP A 590 -25.84 19.07 13.61
CA ASP A 590 -26.15 18.20 12.47
C ASP A 590 -25.39 16.89 12.62
N ALA A 591 -25.73 15.88 11.83
CA ALA A 591 -25.00 14.61 11.83
C ALA A 591 -25.02 13.97 10.42
N ALA A 592 -23.98 13.18 10.13
CA ALA A 592 -23.88 12.38 8.93
C ALA A 592 -23.73 10.89 9.29
N THR A 593 -24.53 10.06 8.64
CA THR A 593 -24.47 8.60 8.70
C THR A 593 -23.70 8.08 7.48
N PRO A 594 -23.30 6.80 7.43
CA PRO A 594 -22.77 6.18 6.22
C PRO A 594 -23.65 6.43 4.97
N LYS A 595 -24.99 6.39 5.13
CA LYS A 595 -25.92 6.68 4.03
C LYS A 595 -25.94 8.17 3.61
N THR A 596 -25.55 9.07 4.51
CA THR A 596 -25.35 10.49 4.17
C THR A 596 -24.07 10.65 3.35
N LEU A 597 -22.99 9.99 3.76
CA LEU A 597 -21.71 10.01 3.05
C LEU A 597 -21.85 9.44 1.63
N GLU A 598 -22.49 8.27 1.49
CA GLU A 598 -22.76 7.67 0.16
C GLU A 598 -23.52 8.62 -0.75
N ARG A 599 -24.57 9.27 -0.23
CA ARG A 599 -25.37 10.22 -1.02
C ARG A 599 -24.56 11.37 -1.61
N TYR A 600 -23.65 11.94 -0.83
CA TYR A 600 -22.92 13.13 -1.26
C TYR A 600 -21.66 12.84 -2.04
N THR A 601 -21.04 11.68 -1.82
CA THR A 601 -19.78 11.29 -2.46
C THR A 601 -19.93 10.22 -3.53
N SER A 602 -21.09 9.55 -3.60
CA SER A 602 -21.33 8.33 -4.39
C SER A 602 -20.31 7.21 -4.11
N MET A 603 -19.70 7.24 -2.92
CA MET A 603 -18.86 6.15 -2.47
C MET A 603 -19.74 5.03 -1.92
N PRO A 604 -19.72 3.82 -2.49
CA PRO A 604 -20.56 2.72 -2.02
C PRO A 604 -20.40 2.48 -0.51
N GLU A 605 -21.51 2.25 0.18
CA GLU A 605 -21.59 2.04 1.63
C GLU A 605 -21.08 3.25 2.46
N GLY A 606 -20.88 4.42 1.83
CA GLY A 606 -20.28 5.57 2.49
C GLY A 606 -18.87 5.31 3.01
N ALA A 607 -18.15 4.38 2.38
CA ALA A 607 -16.83 3.94 2.80
C ALA A 607 -15.82 5.09 2.82
N MET A 608 -15.08 5.24 3.92
CA MET A 608 -14.13 6.35 4.09
C MET A 608 -12.93 6.26 3.15
N TYR A 609 -12.47 5.02 2.86
CA TYR A 609 -11.20 4.78 2.16
C TYR A 609 -11.38 3.93 0.89
N SER A 610 -12.58 3.91 0.31
CA SER A 610 -12.98 3.06 -0.81
C SER A 610 -12.95 1.60 -0.42
N PHE A 611 -11.86 0.88 -0.66
CA PHE A 611 -11.74 -0.53 -0.30
C PHE A 611 -11.00 -0.73 1.03
N ASP A 612 -11.24 -1.88 1.65
CA ASP A 612 -10.51 -2.35 2.82
C ASP A 612 -8.99 -2.22 2.60
N GLN A 613 -8.28 -1.71 3.59
CA GLN A 613 -6.85 -1.41 3.53
C GLN A 613 -5.97 -2.51 4.15
N SER A 614 -6.56 -3.67 4.46
CA SER A 614 -5.84 -4.83 4.99
C SER A 614 -4.98 -5.52 3.92
N ILE A 615 -4.06 -6.37 4.41
CA ILE A 615 -3.22 -7.24 3.55
C ILE A 615 -4.04 -8.21 2.68
N LYS A 616 -5.33 -8.38 2.97
CA LYS A 616 -6.25 -9.31 2.28
C LYS A 616 -6.81 -8.75 0.97
N VAL A 617 -6.74 -7.42 0.78
CA VAL A 617 -7.35 -6.76 -0.36
C VAL A 617 -6.28 -6.16 -1.26
N LYS A 618 -6.23 -6.64 -2.50
CA LYS A 618 -5.40 -6.05 -3.54
C LYS A 618 -6.24 -5.07 -4.35
N ARG A 619 -5.90 -3.78 -4.32
CA ARG A 619 -6.58 -2.75 -5.11
C ARG A 619 -6.31 -2.89 -6.60
N PRO A 620 -7.24 -2.42 -7.47
CA PRO A 620 -6.99 -2.30 -8.90
C PRO A 620 -5.75 -1.43 -9.19
N TYR A 621 -5.03 -1.80 -10.23
CA TYR A 621 -3.90 -1.00 -10.70
C TYR A 621 -4.38 0.31 -11.33
N PHE A 622 -3.57 1.36 -11.26
CA PHE A 622 -3.94 2.69 -11.77
C PHE A 622 -4.15 2.74 -13.30
N LYS A 623 -3.50 1.85 -14.07
CA LYS A 623 -3.85 1.58 -15.46
C LYS A 623 -4.83 0.42 -15.52
N THR A 624 -5.80 0.50 -16.39
CA THR A 624 -6.88 -0.49 -16.47
C THR A 624 -6.70 -1.45 -17.65
N PRO A 625 -7.47 -2.54 -17.76
CA PRO A 625 -7.46 -3.38 -18.95
C PRO A 625 -7.89 -2.66 -20.23
N ILE A 626 -8.57 -1.50 -20.11
CA ILE A 626 -9.03 -0.69 -21.23
C ILE A 626 -7.99 0.38 -21.52
N LYS A 627 -7.50 0.39 -22.76
CA LYS A 627 -6.48 1.35 -23.18
C LYS A 627 -7.00 2.79 -23.12
N GLY A 628 -6.23 3.66 -22.50
CA GLY A 628 -6.57 5.06 -22.27
C GLY A 628 -7.43 5.31 -21.04
N LEU A 629 -7.88 4.27 -20.29
CA LEU A 629 -8.58 4.44 -19.02
C LEU A 629 -7.63 4.27 -17.85
N TYR A 630 -7.50 5.33 -17.05
CA TYR A 630 -6.76 5.37 -15.79
C TYR A 630 -7.70 5.41 -14.59
N LEU A 631 -7.23 4.91 -13.44
CA LEU A 631 -7.83 5.06 -12.13
C LEU A 631 -6.97 5.95 -11.26
N VAL A 632 -7.57 6.88 -10.53
CA VAL A 632 -6.93 7.65 -9.46
C VAL A 632 -7.81 7.69 -8.20
N GLY A 633 -7.29 8.23 -7.12
CA GLY A 633 -8.01 8.33 -5.85
C GLY A 633 -7.93 7.05 -5.02
N ALA A 634 -8.86 6.89 -4.08
CA ALA A 634 -8.81 5.86 -3.06
C ALA A 634 -9.00 4.42 -3.58
N SER A 635 -9.47 4.24 -4.82
CA SER A 635 -9.70 2.91 -5.41
C SER A 635 -8.45 2.22 -5.93
N THR A 636 -7.32 2.92 -6.02
CA THR A 636 -6.04 2.39 -6.52
C THR A 636 -4.92 2.63 -5.51
N PHE A 637 -3.66 2.29 -5.88
CA PHE A 637 -2.47 2.55 -5.05
C PHE A 637 -2.27 4.05 -4.80
N PRO A 638 -1.86 4.45 -3.58
CA PRO A 638 -1.63 3.61 -2.39
C PRO A 638 -2.89 3.33 -1.56
N GLY A 639 -4.01 3.97 -1.81
CA GLY A 639 -5.27 3.76 -1.09
C GLY A 639 -6.00 5.05 -0.74
N GLY A 640 -6.76 5.06 0.37
CA GLY A 640 -7.51 6.21 0.87
C GLY A 640 -6.69 7.12 1.78
N GLY A 641 -7.15 8.36 1.95
CA GLY A 641 -6.49 9.45 2.68
C GLY A 641 -5.94 10.52 1.72
N ILE A 642 -5.83 11.77 2.17
CA ILE A 642 -5.47 12.92 1.31
C ILE A 642 -4.08 12.72 0.68
N GLU A 643 -3.08 12.35 1.46
CA GLU A 643 -1.74 12.06 0.95
C GLU A 643 -1.78 10.95 -0.10
N ALA A 644 -2.46 9.86 0.20
CA ALA A 644 -2.55 8.68 -0.67
C ALA A 644 -3.21 9.01 -2.02
N VAL A 645 -4.31 9.76 -2.03
CA VAL A 645 -4.98 10.10 -3.28
C VAL A 645 -4.20 11.16 -4.09
N ILE A 646 -3.43 12.03 -3.44
CA ILE A 646 -2.48 12.93 -4.10
C ILE A 646 -1.38 12.11 -4.79
N ILE A 647 -0.79 11.13 -4.10
CA ILE A 647 0.19 10.20 -4.69
C ILE A 647 -0.38 9.55 -5.95
N SER A 648 -1.61 9.03 -5.90
CA SER A 648 -2.22 8.40 -7.07
C SER A 648 -2.40 9.37 -8.25
N GLY A 649 -2.77 10.63 -7.96
CA GLY A 649 -2.90 11.70 -8.95
C GLY A 649 -1.56 12.06 -9.61
N ILE A 650 -0.49 12.17 -8.82
CA ILE A 650 0.88 12.46 -9.31
C ILE A 650 1.37 11.31 -10.19
N ILE A 651 1.23 10.05 -9.74
CA ILE A 651 1.61 8.86 -10.53
C ILE A 651 0.90 8.84 -11.88
N CYS A 652 -0.41 9.08 -11.89
CA CYS A 652 -1.21 9.09 -13.10
C CYS A 652 -0.76 10.21 -14.07
N ALA A 653 -0.58 11.43 -13.57
CA ALA A 653 -0.11 12.55 -14.37
C ALA A 653 1.27 12.29 -14.97
N ASN A 654 2.19 11.72 -14.19
CA ASN A 654 3.53 11.37 -14.64
C ASN A 654 3.51 10.25 -15.69
N ASP A 655 2.68 9.20 -15.54
CA ASP A 655 2.56 8.14 -16.54
C ASP A 655 1.96 8.65 -17.87
N ILE A 656 0.94 9.52 -17.81
CA ILE A 656 0.37 10.18 -19.00
C ILE A 656 1.43 10.99 -19.74
N CYS A 657 2.33 11.66 -19.03
CA CYS A 657 3.45 12.40 -19.57
C CYS A 657 4.67 11.53 -19.88
N HIS A 658 4.55 10.20 -19.81
CA HIS A 658 5.62 9.24 -20.05
C HIS A 658 6.88 9.47 -19.18
N TRP A 659 6.69 9.98 -17.96
CA TRP A 659 7.78 10.28 -17.02
C TRP A 659 8.86 11.23 -17.56
N LYS A 660 8.56 11.99 -18.63
CA LYS A 660 9.54 12.86 -19.31
C LYS A 660 9.78 14.20 -18.59
N LEU A 661 8.82 14.63 -17.77
CA LEU A 661 8.85 15.98 -17.17
C LEU A 661 9.75 16.09 -15.96
N GLU A 662 10.00 15.00 -15.29
CA GLU A 662 10.89 14.94 -14.14
C GLU A 662 12.36 15.24 -14.51
N GLN A 663 12.78 14.92 -15.73
CA GLN A 663 14.09 15.28 -16.23
C GLN A 663 14.31 16.79 -16.37
N GLN A 664 13.25 17.59 -16.47
CA GLN A 664 13.33 19.05 -16.54
C GLN A 664 13.32 19.72 -15.15
N TYR A 665 12.80 19.03 -14.13
CA TYR A 665 12.70 19.55 -12.77
C TYR A 665 13.62 18.83 -11.77
N ALA A 666 14.35 17.80 -12.21
CA ALA A 666 15.40 17.23 -11.38
C ALA A 666 16.36 18.37 -10.99
N TYR A 667 16.41 18.72 -9.73
CA TYR A 667 17.49 19.55 -9.20
C TYR A 667 18.80 18.97 -9.73
N PRO A 668 19.73 19.80 -10.20
CA PRO A 668 20.99 19.28 -10.71
C PRO A 668 21.58 18.40 -9.62
N LEU A 669 21.76 17.11 -9.94
CA LEU A 669 22.43 16.17 -9.06
C LEU A 669 23.66 16.87 -8.50
N PRO A 670 23.92 16.88 -7.18
CA PRO A 670 25.14 17.43 -6.65
C PRO A 670 26.26 16.75 -7.42
N SER A 671 26.95 17.55 -8.25
CA SER A 671 28.06 17.08 -9.04
C SER A 671 29.02 16.39 -8.08
N ASN A 672 29.22 15.10 -8.23
CA ASN A 672 30.28 14.36 -7.57
C ASN A 672 31.60 15.08 -7.94
N ARG A 673 31.95 16.08 -7.15
CA ARG A 673 33.30 16.61 -7.17
C ARG A 673 34.21 15.45 -6.77
N ARG A 674 34.71 14.75 -7.77
CA ARG A 674 35.89 13.91 -7.60
C ARG A 674 36.89 14.75 -6.84
N ARG A 675 37.08 14.47 -5.57
CA ARG A 675 38.29 14.93 -4.87
C ARG A 675 39.46 14.33 -5.65
N LYS A 676 40.06 15.16 -6.50
CA LYS A 676 41.42 14.92 -6.95
C LYS A 676 42.26 15.09 -5.70
N THR A 677 42.72 13.99 -5.16
CA THR A 677 43.87 13.95 -4.26
C THR A 677 45.07 14.52 -5.02
N ALA A 678 45.58 15.66 -4.55
CA ALA A 678 46.94 16.06 -4.73
C ALA A 678 47.71 15.67 -3.48
#